data_4718d5edd356605bd3bb1af323bd6f8b
#
_entry.id   4718d5edd356605bd3bb1af323bd6f8b
#
_cell.length_a   1.000
_cell.length_b   1.000
_cell.length_c   1.000
_cell.angle_alpha   90.00
_cell.angle_beta   90.00
_cell.angle_gamma   90.00
#
_symmetry.space_group_name_H-M   'P 1'
#
loop_
_entity.id
_entity.type
_entity.pdbx_description
1 polymer ?
#
loop_
_entity_poly.entity_id
_entity_poly.type
_entity_poly.pdbx_seq_one_letter_code
_entity_poly.pdbx_strand_id
1 'polypeptide(L)'
;MCKQLLQFFLIISPAISFAQTKSDSLKASRDTTRQLQTVEVTGRKDNSYKNERSFSATKIEMAVKDVPQAISTVTKELMQDQQAFRMGDIVKNVSGVNQFSGYDDFTLRGFRSTTQLLNGLRTVTGFWSMPLLVNIERVEVIKGPAAALFGNTDPGGTINSVTKKPLDVNRKVFGFSVGSFQTYRGTIDLTGPLNEEKTVLYRLNLGYENSETFKTNMGTENLVISPSLSFAPTNKTRVNLDLVYSMSNGKLYRGQPIFGAEAGTQLNSTPISFTIGKANDFLKEKNVSANISLSHQFSQNFSFNVSYLKYQWNENLMEHRTSNGYAVDSAGRQIPTLMQMMTIRRLSKKYNDNMTAYFVSRFSTGALEHHLLVGYDFNQFSVPVGGSSETSKEGYRLKNGTVGNYVKANKENFILDANGNPVPNVPHFNLLNPDYSIATTSGYITTSTATAPARNMAHGIYLQDNIRWNKFSLLIGLRKEFYKDKFNYSKPAEKQVEQNSFIPRIGLVYNLTPDINVYGIYVQGFMPQTSSTMVNPNVGGPFDPLTSRMYEVGAKGDFLNRKLGATVALYHLEQNNVLVNANDPNNPERLEQRGQERGRGVEVDVNGRILDNLSISANYTFSETVITRSADPKMAGRLKENAPRQQGGLWVKYAFRNGQLKGLGAAAGGSFVTQRRTFSEILELPGYAVANAALYYHFDKIQLAVNINNILDKTHWIGGYDYNRLFPGAPRNIQATIYYTL
;
A
#
# COMPACT_ATOMS: atom_id res chain seq x y z
N MET A 1 -29.72 -4.11 3.86
CA MET A 1 -28.51 -4.86 3.44
C MET A 1 -28.57 -6.36 3.71
N CYS A 2 -29.09 -6.84 4.82
CA CYS A 2 -29.24 -8.30 5.08
C CYS A 2 -30.21 -9.04 4.12
N LYS A 3 -31.27 -8.39 3.63
CA LYS A 3 -32.25 -9.03 2.72
C LYS A 3 -31.73 -9.26 1.29
N GLN A 4 -30.77 -8.49 0.81
CA GLN A 4 -30.20 -8.66 -0.53
C GLN A 4 -29.07 -9.71 -0.58
N LEU A 5 -28.41 -9.99 0.53
CA LEU A 5 -27.44 -11.08 0.62
C LEU A 5 -28.12 -12.46 0.70
N LEU A 6 -29.32 -12.54 1.26
CA LEU A 6 -30.09 -13.81 1.34
C LEU A 6 -30.68 -14.21 -0.03
N GLN A 7 -30.97 -13.25 -0.89
CA GLN A 7 -31.49 -13.55 -2.24
C GLN A 7 -30.42 -14.11 -3.19
N PHE A 8 -29.13 -13.84 -2.95
CA PHE A 8 -28.04 -14.40 -3.75
C PHE A 8 -27.73 -15.87 -3.43
N PHE A 9 -28.10 -16.33 -2.22
CA PHE A 9 -27.93 -17.74 -1.81
C PHE A 9 -29.02 -18.69 -2.31
N LEU A 10 -30.18 -18.17 -2.72
CA LEU A 10 -31.35 -18.95 -3.13
C LEU A 10 -31.40 -19.35 -4.62
N ILE A 11 -30.46 -18.86 -5.44
CA ILE A 11 -30.41 -19.17 -6.89
C ILE A 11 -29.46 -20.36 -7.21
N ILE A 12 -28.76 -20.92 -6.22
CA ILE A 12 -27.81 -22.03 -6.43
C ILE A 12 -28.40 -23.42 -6.07
N SER A 13 -29.70 -23.53 -5.86
CA SER A 13 -30.34 -24.80 -5.53
C SER A 13 -31.26 -25.29 -6.65
N PRO A 14 -30.72 -25.80 -7.78
CA PRO A 14 -31.02 -27.17 -8.17
C PRO A 14 -29.93 -27.83 -9.04
N ALA A 15 -28.78 -28.16 -8.50
CA ALA A 15 -27.79 -28.97 -9.26
C ALA A 15 -27.10 -30.06 -8.42
N ILE A 16 -27.70 -30.45 -7.29
CA ILE A 16 -27.18 -31.54 -6.47
C ILE A 16 -28.21 -32.69 -6.50
N SER A 17 -28.35 -33.29 -7.67
CA SER A 17 -28.97 -34.61 -7.81
C SER A 17 -28.44 -35.25 -9.08
N PHE A 18 -27.36 -35.98 -8.96
CA PHE A 18 -26.91 -37.09 -9.81
C PHE A 18 -25.40 -37.27 -9.66
N ALA A 19 -25.00 -38.15 -8.75
CA ALA A 19 -23.84 -39.01 -8.91
C ALA A 19 -23.70 -39.93 -7.67
N GLN A 20 -24.49 -40.97 -7.64
CA GLN A 20 -24.10 -42.21 -6.95
C GLN A 20 -23.74 -43.21 -8.02
N THR A 21 -22.48 -43.60 -8.12
CA THR A 21 -22.07 -44.88 -8.72
C THR A 21 -20.72 -45.35 -8.15
N LYS A 22 -20.82 -46.43 -7.42
CA LYS A 22 -19.87 -47.53 -7.17
C LYS A 22 -18.37 -47.29 -7.04
N SER A 23 -17.89 -47.68 -5.87
CA SER A 23 -16.50 -47.97 -5.55
C SER A 23 -15.93 -49.08 -6.40
N ASP A 24 -14.78 -48.86 -7.02
CA ASP A 24 -13.83 -49.89 -7.35
C ASP A 24 -12.47 -49.54 -6.76
N SER A 25 -11.99 -50.48 -5.93
CA SER A 25 -10.70 -50.42 -5.27
C SER A 25 -9.57 -50.63 -6.28
N LEU A 26 -8.74 -49.62 -6.51
CA LEU A 26 -7.47 -49.78 -7.19
C LEU A 26 -6.32 -49.24 -6.35
N LYS A 27 -5.32 -50.08 -6.18
CA LYS A 27 -4.07 -49.87 -5.44
C LYS A 27 -3.37 -48.59 -5.82
N ALA A 28 -2.97 -47.83 -4.80
CA ALA A 28 -2.18 -46.62 -4.94
C ALA A 28 -0.80 -46.89 -5.57
N SER A 29 -0.65 -46.53 -6.82
CA SER A 29 0.63 -46.22 -7.44
C SER A 29 1.03 -44.81 -6.99
N ARG A 30 2.24 -44.65 -6.49
CA ARG A 30 2.82 -43.36 -6.22
C ARG A 30 3.05 -42.61 -7.55
N ASP A 31 2.01 -41.97 -8.03
CA ASP A 31 2.12 -41.05 -9.15
C ASP A 31 2.38 -39.67 -8.60
N THR A 32 3.52 -39.10 -8.94
CA THR A 32 3.86 -37.70 -8.68
C THR A 32 2.98 -36.80 -9.56
N THR A 33 1.71 -36.71 -9.23
CA THR A 33 0.77 -35.77 -9.85
C THR A 33 1.28 -34.36 -9.59
N ARG A 34 1.81 -33.72 -10.65
CA ARG A 34 2.07 -32.30 -10.69
C ARG A 34 0.76 -31.58 -10.40
N GLN A 35 0.64 -31.03 -9.18
CA GLN A 35 -0.51 -30.26 -8.76
C GLN A 35 -0.78 -29.09 -9.72
N LEU A 36 -2.07 -28.77 -9.89
CA LEU A 36 -2.57 -27.59 -10.58
C LEU A 36 -1.67 -26.37 -10.36
N GLN A 37 -1.10 -25.85 -11.44
CA GLN A 37 -0.47 -24.54 -11.42
C GLN A 37 -1.56 -23.46 -11.57
N THR A 38 -2.39 -23.39 -10.59
CA THR A 38 -3.28 -22.26 -10.34
C THR A 38 -2.50 -21.13 -9.69
N VAL A 39 -3.06 -19.92 -9.67
CA VAL A 39 -2.70 -18.85 -8.74
C VAL A 39 -3.00 -19.34 -7.32
N GLU A 40 -2.34 -20.40 -6.92
CA GLU A 40 -2.48 -21.02 -5.63
C GLU A 40 -1.32 -20.60 -4.75
N VAL A 41 -1.68 -19.84 -3.75
CA VAL A 41 -0.88 -19.75 -2.56
C VAL A 41 -1.02 -21.10 -1.84
N THR A 42 -0.32 -22.13 -2.31
CA THR A 42 -0.12 -23.33 -1.52
C THR A 42 0.53 -22.90 -0.21
N GLY A 43 -0.05 -23.29 0.91
CA GLY A 43 0.53 -22.98 2.23
C GLY A 43 2.01 -23.37 2.20
N ARG A 44 2.89 -22.41 2.48
CA ARG A 44 4.34 -22.64 2.42
C ARG A 44 4.71 -23.76 3.38
N LYS A 45 5.36 -24.79 2.87
CA LYS A 45 5.83 -25.95 3.68
C LYS A 45 6.94 -25.57 4.65
N ASP A 46 7.69 -24.50 4.38
CA ASP A 46 8.82 -24.04 5.16
C ASP A 46 8.57 -22.68 5.80
N ASN A 47 8.72 -22.60 7.12
CA ASN A 47 8.73 -21.33 7.88
C ASN A 47 10.04 -20.60 7.61
N SER A 48 10.09 -19.75 6.59
CA SER A 48 11.28 -19.04 6.13
C SER A 48 10.98 -17.61 5.74
N TYR A 49 11.96 -16.72 5.86
CA TYR A 49 11.87 -15.35 5.33
C TYR A 49 11.98 -15.29 3.80
N LYS A 50 12.41 -16.40 3.15
CA LYS A 50 12.50 -16.52 1.70
C LYS A 50 11.15 -16.93 1.11
N ASN A 51 10.76 -16.30 0.02
CA ASN A 51 9.68 -16.74 -0.86
C ASN A 51 10.26 -17.32 -2.16
N GLU A 52 9.92 -18.58 -2.47
CA GLU A 52 10.50 -19.27 -3.63
C GLU A 52 9.77 -18.96 -4.93
N ARG A 53 8.47 -18.67 -4.87
CA ARG A 53 7.61 -18.53 -6.04
C ARG A 53 6.74 -17.27 -5.92
N SER A 54 6.48 -16.63 -7.07
CA SER A 54 5.60 -15.48 -7.15
C SER A 54 4.76 -15.56 -8.41
N PHE A 55 3.51 -15.10 -8.35
CA PHE A 55 2.65 -14.88 -9.52
C PHE A 55 2.52 -13.39 -9.86
N SER A 56 2.90 -12.50 -8.94
CA SER A 56 2.60 -11.07 -9.03
C SER A 56 3.24 -10.39 -10.23
N ALA A 57 4.39 -10.86 -10.71
CA ALA A 57 5.07 -10.23 -11.83
C ALA A 57 4.81 -10.90 -13.18
N THR A 58 4.03 -11.98 -13.23
CA THR A 58 3.80 -12.74 -14.47
C THR A 58 2.38 -13.26 -14.64
N LYS A 59 1.51 -13.11 -13.62
CA LYS A 59 0.17 -13.76 -13.51
C LYS A 59 0.22 -15.30 -13.62
N ILE A 60 1.40 -15.88 -13.78
CA ILE A 60 1.68 -17.33 -13.74
C ILE A 60 2.65 -17.55 -12.58
N GLU A 61 2.42 -18.57 -11.78
CA GLU A 61 3.33 -18.87 -10.67
C GLU A 61 4.68 -19.37 -11.21
N MET A 62 5.74 -18.59 -10.98
CA MET A 62 7.11 -18.87 -11.40
C MET A 62 8.05 -18.83 -10.19
N ALA A 63 9.19 -19.53 -10.27
CA ALA A 63 10.27 -19.33 -9.32
C ALA A 63 10.75 -17.88 -9.39
N VAL A 64 10.94 -17.22 -8.25
CA VAL A 64 11.35 -15.81 -8.18
C VAL A 64 12.62 -15.55 -8.96
N LYS A 65 13.57 -16.52 -8.98
CA LYS A 65 14.82 -16.41 -9.74
C LYS A 65 14.62 -16.39 -11.26
N ASP A 66 13.53 -17.01 -11.76
CA ASP A 66 13.24 -17.11 -13.20
C ASP A 66 12.44 -15.91 -13.74
N VAL A 67 12.04 -14.99 -12.87
CA VAL A 67 11.29 -13.79 -13.26
C VAL A 67 12.28 -12.68 -13.64
N PRO A 68 12.23 -12.11 -14.86
CA PRO A 68 13.16 -11.06 -15.30
C PRO A 68 12.79 -9.67 -14.77
N GLN A 69 12.47 -9.55 -13.49
CA GLN A 69 12.16 -8.27 -12.82
C GLN A 69 12.42 -8.40 -11.33
N ALA A 70 12.89 -7.34 -10.68
CA ALA A 70 13.07 -7.31 -9.25
C ALA A 70 11.73 -7.41 -8.52
N ILE A 71 11.63 -8.37 -7.60
CA ILE A 71 10.49 -8.57 -6.70
C ILE A 71 11.06 -8.80 -5.31
N SER A 72 10.62 -8.00 -4.34
CA SER A 72 10.91 -8.24 -2.94
C SER A 72 9.68 -8.81 -2.24
N THR A 73 9.88 -9.69 -1.29
CA THR A 73 8.79 -10.33 -0.54
C THR A 73 9.04 -10.23 0.96
N VAL A 74 8.02 -9.81 1.69
CA VAL A 74 7.97 -9.89 3.16
C VAL A 74 6.97 -10.96 3.55
N THR A 75 7.46 -12.01 4.22
CA THR A 75 6.65 -13.18 4.56
C THR A 75 5.99 -13.02 5.93
N LYS A 76 4.90 -13.77 6.19
CA LYS A 76 4.23 -13.74 7.50
C LYS A 76 5.17 -14.10 8.65
N GLU A 77 6.16 -14.96 8.42
CA GLU A 77 7.14 -15.36 9.43
C GLU A 77 8.01 -14.17 9.84
N LEU A 78 8.47 -13.35 8.88
CA LEU A 78 9.21 -12.13 9.17
C LEU A 78 8.30 -11.08 9.86
N MET A 79 7.05 -10.92 9.36
CA MET A 79 6.07 -10.04 9.99
C MET A 79 5.79 -10.45 11.44
N GLN A 80 5.58 -11.75 11.70
CA GLN A 80 5.34 -12.28 13.04
C GLN A 80 6.54 -12.10 13.97
N ASP A 81 7.75 -12.37 13.50
CA ASP A 81 8.96 -12.21 14.29
C ASP A 81 9.24 -10.73 14.66
N GLN A 82 8.94 -9.82 13.76
CA GLN A 82 9.05 -8.38 14.02
C GLN A 82 7.83 -7.77 14.71
N GLN A 83 6.77 -8.56 14.97
CA GLN A 83 5.47 -8.07 15.46
C GLN A 83 4.94 -6.89 14.61
N ALA A 84 5.09 -7.02 13.29
CA ALA A 84 4.72 -6.03 12.30
C ALA A 84 3.30 -6.30 11.79
N PHE A 85 2.37 -5.42 12.12
CA PHE A 85 0.95 -5.62 11.84
C PHE A 85 0.36 -4.64 10.84
N ARG A 86 1.15 -3.68 10.37
CA ARG A 86 0.76 -2.69 9.36
C ARG A 86 1.79 -2.59 8.24
N MET A 87 1.36 -2.09 7.09
CA MET A 87 2.24 -1.93 5.93
C MET A 87 3.46 -1.06 6.25
N GLY A 88 3.29 0.03 7.00
CA GLY A 88 4.40 0.88 7.44
C GLY A 88 5.46 0.17 8.27
N ASP A 89 5.07 -0.89 9.02
CA ASP A 89 6.00 -1.65 9.84
C ASP A 89 6.90 -2.56 9.00
N ILE A 90 6.43 -3.00 7.82
CA ILE A 90 7.10 -4.03 7.02
C ILE A 90 7.92 -3.49 5.86
N VAL A 91 7.62 -2.28 5.33
CA VAL A 91 8.31 -1.72 4.16
C VAL A 91 9.81 -1.49 4.38
N LYS A 92 10.27 -1.34 5.63
CA LYS A 92 11.70 -1.30 5.99
C LYS A 92 12.47 -2.58 5.62
N ASN A 93 11.78 -3.69 5.36
CA ASN A 93 12.37 -4.96 4.95
C ASN A 93 12.49 -5.09 3.41
N VAL A 94 12.18 -4.04 2.66
CA VAL A 94 12.14 -4.04 1.20
C VAL A 94 13.08 -2.97 0.68
N SER A 95 14.02 -3.34 -0.22
CA SER A 95 14.90 -2.37 -0.83
C SER A 95 14.11 -1.39 -1.73
N GLY A 96 14.50 -0.12 -1.75
CA GLY A 96 13.89 0.94 -2.57
C GLY A 96 12.52 1.41 -2.11
N VAL A 97 12.05 1.02 -0.92
CA VAL A 97 10.74 1.42 -0.38
C VAL A 97 10.89 2.12 0.95
N ASN A 98 10.22 3.26 1.09
CA ASN A 98 10.09 3.99 2.36
C ASN A 98 8.69 4.63 2.48
N GLN A 99 8.30 4.97 3.70
CA GLN A 99 7.07 5.72 3.93
C GLN A 99 7.19 7.14 3.36
N PHE A 100 6.16 7.61 2.68
CA PHE A 100 6.07 8.99 2.22
C PHE A 100 5.54 9.90 3.33
N SER A 101 4.57 9.41 4.10
CA SER A 101 3.91 10.12 5.19
C SER A 101 3.46 9.15 6.29
N GLY A 102 2.64 9.62 7.22
CA GLY A 102 1.96 8.78 8.20
C GLY A 102 0.72 8.04 7.66
N TYR A 103 0.38 8.23 6.40
CA TYR A 103 -0.75 7.58 5.73
C TYR A 103 -0.34 6.28 5.06
N ASP A 104 -1.30 5.59 4.41
CA ASP A 104 -1.04 4.37 3.65
C ASP A 104 -0.50 4.70 2.23
N ASP A 105 0.59 5.48 2.19
CA ASP A 105 1.30 5.85 0.98
C ASP A 105 2.82 5.69 1.13
N PHE A 106 3.48 5.29 0.06
CA PHE A 106 4.87 4.87 0.07
C PHE A 106 5.62 5.49 -1.10
N THR A 107 6.93 5.57 -0.95
CA THR A 107 7.85 5.91 -2.03
C THR A 107 8.54 4.63 -2.49
N LEU A 108 8.44 4.29 -3.77
CA LEU A 108 9.10 3.18 -4.41
C LEU A 108 10.09 3.74 -5.44
N ARG A 109 11.37 3.42 -5.31
CA ARG A 109 12.44 3.95 -6.19
C ARG A 109 12.39 5.48 -6.35
N GLY A 110 11.96 6.19 -5.29
CA GLY A 110 11.82 7.63 -5.27
C GLY A 110 10.52 8.18 -5.90
N PHE A 111 9.66 7.34 -6.45
CA PHE A 111 8.34 7.72 -6.94
C PHE A 111 7.26 7.38 -5.92
N ARG A 112 6.39 8.35 -5.62
CA ARG A 112 5.26 8.10 -4.73
C ARG A 112 4.32 7.08 -5.38
N SER A 113 3.97 6.03 -4.65
CA SER A 113 3.07 4.98 -5.07
C SER A 113 1.87 4.92 -4.14
N THR A 114 0.69 4.98 -4.73
CA THR A 114 -0.60 4.86 -4.04
C THR A 114 -1.37 3.64 -4.51
N THR A 115 -0.92 2.99 -5.59
CA THR A 115 -1.58 1.81 -6.14
C THR A 115 -1.21 0.57 -5.33
N GLN A 116 -2.23 -0.03 -4.69
CA GLN A 116 -2.08 -1.29 -3.98
C GLN A 116 -2.98 -2.37 -4.58
N LEU A 117 -2.49 -3.60 -4.52
CA LEU A 117 -3.20 -4.79 -5.00
C LEU A 117 -3.51 -5.73 -3.84
N LEU A 118 -4.62 -6.45 -3.97
CA LEU A 118 -5.00 -7.58 -3.15
C LEU A 118 -5.13 -8.82 -4.05
N ASN A 119 -4.25 -9.81 -3.88
CA ASN A 119 -4.18 -11.00 -4.75
C ASN A 119 -4.05 -10.65 -6.25
N GLY A 120 -3.31 -9.59 -6.59
CA GLY A 120 -3.13 -9.14 -7.97
C GLY A 120 -4.28 -8.30 -8.54
N LEU A 121 -5.31 -7.98 -7.76
CA LEU A 121 -6.45 -7.16 -8.14
C LEU A 121 -6.39 -5.81 -7.41
N ARG A 122 -6.74 -4.74 -8.10
CA ARG A 122 -6.59 -3.37 -7.60
C ARG A 122 -7.58 -3.06 -6.48
N THR A 123 -7.11 -2.46 -5.40
CA THR A 123 -7.95 -1.92 -4.33
C THR A 123 -8.27 -0.44 -4.56
N VAL A 124 -9.06 0.15 -3.68
CA VAL A 124 -9.23 1.61 -3.64
C VAL A 124 -7.96 2.24 -3.07
N THR A 125 -7.51 3.34 -3.64
CA THR A 125 -6.34 4.10 -3.19
C THR A 125 -6.72 5.26 -2.27
N GLY A 126 -5.76 5.73 -1.48
CA GLY A 126 -5.91 6.95 -0.68
C GLY A 126 -6.56 6.74 0.69
N PHE A 127 -6.14 5.69 1.40
CA PHE A 127 -6.52 5.47 2.79
C PHE A 127 -5.76 6.41 3.74
N TRP A 128 -6.45 6.83 4.80
CA TRP A 128 -5.82 7.56 5.89
C TRP A 128 -5.20 6.60 6.90
N SER A 129 -5.85 5.45 7.13
CA SER A 129 -5.43 4.44 8.10
C SER A 129 -4.85 3.22 7.39
N MET A 130 -3.80 2.62 7.98
CA MET A 130 -3.24 1.34 7.55
C MET A 130 -3.99 0.20 8.23
N PRO A 131 -4.69 -0.68 7.51
CA PRO A 131 -5.38 -1.82 8.11
C PRO A 131 -4.40 -2.84 8.72
N LEU A 132 -4.90 -3.66 9.66
CA LEU A 132 -4.14 -4.78 10.22
C LEU A 132 -3.93 -5.88 9.17
N LEU A 133 -2.72 -6.43 9.10
CA LEU A 133 -2.31 -7.45 8.12
C LEU A 133 -2.55 -8.90 8.59
N VAL A 134 -3.50 -9.12 9.51
CA VAL A 134 -3.73 -10.45 10.16
C VAL A 134 -4.13 -11.55 9.17
N ASN A 135 -4.73 -11.20 8.06
CA ASN A 135 -5.15 -12.10 6.98
C ASN A 135 -4.15 -12.20 5.82
N ILE A 136 -2.97 -11.58 5.93
CA ILE A 136 -1.97 -11.55 4.87
C ILE A 136 -0.93 -12.63 5.08
N GLU A 137 -0.67 -13.43 4.05
CA GLU A 137 0.36 -14.49 4.02
C GLU A 137 1.74 -13.90 3.69
N ARG A 138 1.78 -12.93 2.76
CA ARG A 138 2.96 -12.21 2.37
C ARG A 138 2.62 -10.92 1.64
N VAL A 139 3.56 -10.00 1.62
CA VAL A 139 3.51 -8.80 0.79
C VAL A 139 4.60 -8.90 -0.26
N GLU A 140 4.23 -8.74 -1.52
CA GLU A 140 5.14 -8.73 -2.65
C GLU A 140 5.22 -7.32 -3.23
N VAL A 141 6.42 -6.82 -3.44
CA VAL A 141 6.66 -5.52 -4.07
C VAL A 141 7.26 -5.74 -5.43
N ILE A 142 6.49 -5.42 -6.48
CA ILE A 142 6.91 -5.46 -7.87
C ILE A 142 7.55 -4.11 -8.16
N LYS A 143 8.84 -4.09 -8.46
CA LYS A 143 9.63 -2.86 -8.63
C LYS A 143 9.63 -2.39 -10.08
N GLY A 144 9.39 -1.08 -10.27
CA GLY A 144 9.23 -0.48 -11.59
C GLY A 144 7.82 -0.64 -12.18
N PRO A 145 7.57 -0.14 -13.39
CA PRO A 145 6.24 -0.16 -14.00
C PRO A 145 5.70 -1.58 -14.14
N ALA A 146 4.49 -1.82 -13.65
CA ALA A 146 3.77 -3.09 -13.75
C ALA A 146 2.57 -3.02 -14.72
N ALA A 147 2.52 -1.97 -15.54
CA ALA A 147 1.36 -1.65 -16.36
C ALA A 147 1.04 -2.71 -17.43
N ALA A 148 2.03 -3.43 -17.93
CA ALA A 148 1.81 -4.54 -18.86
C ALA A 148 0.96 -5.68 -18.26
N LEU A 149 0.89 -5.77 -16.93
CA LEU A 149 0.12 -6.81 -16.22
C LEU A 149 -1.16 -6.28 -15.59
N PHE A 150 -1.11 -5.05 -15.05
CA PHE A 150 -2.17 -4.51 -14.19
C PHE A 150 -2.78 -3.19 -14.71
N GLY A 151 -2.46 -2.78 -15.95
CA GLY A 151 -2.92 -1.51 -16.50
C GLY A 151 -2.19 -0.30 -15.91
N ASN A 152 -2.89 0.79 -15.68
CA ASN A 152 -2.31 2.03 -15.15
C ASN A 152 -1.72 1.81 -13.74
N THR A 153 -0.40 1.85 -13.57
CA THR A 153 0.32 1.70 -12.29
C THR A 153 1.35 2.79 -12.11
N ASP A 154 1.70 3.04 -10.85
CA ASP A 154 2.75 4.00 -10.50
C ASP A 154 4.11 3.57 -11.06
N PRO A 155 4.98 4.51 -11.50
CA PRO A 155 6.23 4.17 -12.19
C PRO A 155 7.24 3.45 -11.30
N GLY A 156 7.30 3.78 -10.01
CA GLY A 156 8.27 3.20 -9.06
C GLY A 156 7.99 1.74 -8.72
N GLY A 157 6.73 1.32 -8.81
CA GLY A 157 6.32 -0.05 -8.50
C GLY A 157 4.95 -0.14 -7.87
N THR A 158 4.59 -1.37 -7.49
CA THR A 158 3.27 -1.70 -6.93
C THR A 158 3.41 -2.68 -5.77
N ILE A 159 2.66 -2.46 -4.70
CA ILE A 159 2.60 -3.34 -3.53
C ILE A 159 1.40 -4.28 -3.68
N ASN A 160 1.64 -5.59 -3.60
CA ASN A 160 0.62 -6.63 -3.67
C ASN A 160 0.54 -7.41 -2.36
N SER A 161 -0.58 -7.31 -1.66
CA SER A 161 -0.90 -8.10 -0.48
C SER A 161 -1.53 -9.43 -0.89
N VAL A 162 -0.92 -10.54 -0.51
CA VAL A 162 -1.40 -11.89 -0.81
C VAL A 162 -2.06 -12.46 0.43
N THR A 163 -3.35 -12.79 0.35
CA THR A 163 -4.13 -13.30 1.49
C THR A 163 -3.78 -14.74 1.83
N LYS A 164 -3.90 -15.08 3.11
CA LYS A 164 -3.84 -16.45 3.60
C LYS A 164 -4.99 -17.27 3.00
N LYS A 165 -4.70 -18.46 2.45
CA LYS A 165 -5.70 -19.36 1.88
C LYS A 165 -6.05 -20.48 2.85
N PRO A 166 -7.26 -21.10 2.73
CA PRO A 166 -7.64 -22.29 3.46
C PRO A 166 -6.63 -23.42 3.30
N LEU A 167 -6.37 -24.18 4.37
CA LEU A 167 -5.45 -25.32 4.39
C LEU A 167 -6.22 -26.64 4.54
N ASP A 168 -5.65 -27.71 4.06
CA ASP A 168 -6.17 -29.08 4.16
C ASP A 168 -5.84 -29.77 5.50
N VAL A 169 -5.27 -29.01 6.44
CA VAL A 169 -4.93 -29.45 7.79
C VAL A 169 -5.64 -28.57 8.81
N ASN A 170 -6.14 -29.18 9.88
CA ASN A 170 -6.72 -28.45 10.98
C ASN A 170 -5.63 -27.70 11.73
N ARG A 171 -5.79 -26.39 11.86
CA ARG A 171 -4.92 -25.54 12.63
C ARG A 171 -5.72 -24.38 13.21
N LYS A 172 -5.53 -24.13 14.49
CA LYS A 172 -6.17 -23.04 15.23
C LYS A 172 -5.07 -22.27 15.97
N VAL A 173 -4.91 -21.00 15.66
CA VAL A 173 -3.92 -20.14 16.30
C VAL A 173 -4.63 -18.95 16.93
N PHE A 174 -4.36 -18.72 18.22
CA PHE A 174 -4.83 -17.58 18.99
C PHE A 174 -3.62 -16.76 19.39
N GLY A 175 -3.67 -15.45 19.19
CA GLY A 175 -2.63 -14.53 19.59
C GLY A 175 -3.19 -13.43 20.47
N PHE A 176 -2.45 -13.05 21.50
CA PHE A 176 -2.74 -11.89 22.31
C PHE A 176 -1.47 -11.08 22.55
N SER A 177 -1.56 -9.77 22.36
CA SER A 177 -0.44 -8.85 22.52
C SER A 177 -0.79 -7.70 23.45
N VAL A 178 0.17 -7.30 24.28
CA VAL A 178 0.15 -6.07 25.06
C VAL A 178 1.40 -5.27 24.74
N GLY A 179 1.29 -3.94 24.77
CA GLY A 179 2.45 -3.12 24.43
C GLY A 179 2.37 -1.69 24.96
N SER A 180 3.43 -0.95 24.70
CA SER A 180 3.49 0.49 24.95
C SER A 180 2.30 1.20 24.32
N PHE A 181 1.96 2.37 24.83
CA PHE A 181 0.81 3.17 24.39
C PHE A 181 -0.52 2.43 24.56
N GLN A 182 -0.69 1.72 25.68
CA GLN A 182 -1.90 0.98 26.02
C GLN A 182 -2.40 0.07 24.88
N THR A 183 -1.47 -0.54 24.14
CA THR A 183 -1.82 -1.40 23.03
C THR A 183 -2.30 -2.76 23.53
N TYR A 184 -3.49 -3.15 23.12
CA TYR A 184 -4.07 -4.47 23.32
C TYR A 184 -4.52 -5.02 21.95
N ARG A 185 -4.04 -6.22 21.59
CA ARG A 185 -4.39 -6.85 20.31
C ARG A 185 -4.71 -8.33 20.50
N GLY A 186 -5.86 -8.74 19.96
CA GLY A 186 -6.26 -10.13 19.82
C GLY A 186 -6.24 -10.58 18.37
N THR A 187 -5.73 -11.77 18.06
CA THR A 187 -5.76 -12.36 16.73
C THR A 187 -6.22 -13.81 16.77
N ILE A 188 -6.95 -14.24 15.73
CA ILE A 188 -7.42 -15.60 15.56
C ILE A 188 -7.18 -16.03 14.11
N ASP A 189 -6.64 -17.24 13.91
CA ASP A 189 -6.42 -17.86 12.60
C ASP A 189 -6.88 -19.32 12.68
N LEU A 190 -8.07 -19.61 12.17
CA LEU A 190 -8.68 -20.93 12.16
C LEU A 190 -8.74 -21.44 10.73
N THR A 191 -8.29 -22.66 10.45
CA THR A 191 -8.36 -23.26 9.13
C THR A 191 -8.46 -24.78 9.20
N GLY A 192 -9.07 -25.38 8.18
CA GLY A 192 -9.17 -26.83 8.03
C GLY A 192 -10.16 -27.26 6.97
N PRO A 193 -10.30 -28.57 6.76
CA PRO A 193 -11.33 -29.12 5.90
C PRO A 193 -12.70 -29.11 6.60
N LEU A 194 -13.77 -28.90 5.83
CA LEU A 194 -15.17 -29.01 6.26
C LEU A 194 -15.79 -30.37 5.95
N ASN A 195 -15.12 -31.19 5.13
CA ASN A 195 -15.54 -32.55 4.79
C ASN A 195 -14.34 -33.50 4.77
N GLU A 196 -14.58 -34.81 4.87
CA GLU A 196 -13.55 -35.84 4.94
C GLU A 196 -12.70 -35.90 3.67
N GLU A 197 -13.32 -35.68 2.50
CA GLU A 197 -12.65 -35.66 1.18
C GLU A 197 -11.77 -34.42 0.97
N LYS A 198 -11.79 -33.46 1.91
CA LYS A 198 -11.04 -32.19 1.83
C LYS A 198 -11.32 -31.38 0.56
N THR A 199 -12.51 -31.55 0.00
CA THR A 199 -12.94 -30.78 -1.17
C THR A 199 -13.46 -29.39 -0.81
N VAL A 200 -13.86 -29.19 0.45
CA VAL A 200 -14.29 -27.91 0.99
C VAL A 200 -13.39 -27.53 2.15
N LEU A 201 -12.66 -26.43 2.00
CA LEU A 201 -11.75 -25.92 3.02
C LEU A 201 -12.21 -24.54 3.48
N TYR A 202 -12.00 -24.23 4.75
CA TYR A 202 -12.29 -22.92 5.31
C TYR A 202 -11.06 -22.28 5.96
N ARG A 203 -11.07 -20.96 6.04
CA ARG A 203 -10.19 -20.19 6.90
C ARG A 203 -10.91 -18.96 7.44
N LEU A 204 -10.70 -18.66 8.72
CA LEU A 204 -11.18 -17.44 9.35
C LEU A 204 -10.00 -16.74 10.02
N ASN A 205 -9.72 -15.52 9.60
CA ASN A 205 -8.78 -14.64 10.28
C ASN A 205 -9.56 -13.51 10.95
N LEU A 206 -9.29 -13.29 12.23
CA LEU A 206 -9.80 -12.16 13.00
C LEU A 206 -8.64 -11.39 13.61
N GLY A 207 -8.75 -10.08 13.65
CA GLY A 207 -7.83 -9.21 14.37
C GLY A 207 -8.59 -8.04 14.97
N TYR A 208 -8.41 -7.81 16.27
CA TYR A 208 -8.89 -6.63 16.97
C TYR A 208 -7.73 -5.96 17.68
N GLU A 209 -7.67 -4.65 17.60
CA GLU A 209 -6.68 -3.84 18.29
C GLU A 209 -7.34 -2.58 18.83
N ASN A 210 -7.03 -2.27 20.07
CA ASN A 210 -7.26 -0.97 20.68
C ASN A 210 -5.91 -0.45 21.20
N SER A 211 -5.53 0.75 20.81
CA SER A 211 -4.27 1.35 21.22
C SER A 211 -4.36 2.87 21.27
N GLU A 212 -3.70 3.44 22.25
CA GLU A 212 -3.26 4.82 22.20
C GLU A 212 -2.07 4.96 21.23
N THR A 213 -1.51 6.13 21.11
CA THR A 213 -0.27 6.39 20.39
C THR A 213 0.67 7.23 21.27
N PHE A 214 1.92 7.39 20.85
CA PHE A 214 2.81 8.34 21.54
C PHE A 214 2.42 9.82 21.33
N LYS A 215 1.40 10.06 20.51
CA LYS A 215 0.87 11.40 20.21
C LYS A 215 -0.27 11.75 21.15
N THR A 216 -0.26 12.97 21.65
CA THR A 216 -1.30 13.46 22.58
C THR A 216 -2.67 13.43 21.92
N ASN A 217 -3.67 12.96 22.66
CA ASN A 217 -5.08 12.93 22.24
C ASN A 217 -5.34 12.09 20.97
N MET A 218 -4.51 11.07 20.71
CA MET A 218 -4.61 10.19 19.55
C MET A 218 -4.66 8.73 19.99
N GLY A 219 -5.66 8.02 19.54
CA GLY A 219 -5.84 6.58 19.72
C GLY A 219 -6.53 5.97 18.50
N THR A 220 -6.56 4.66 18.42
CA THR A 220 -7.17 3.93 17.31
C THR A 220 -7.75 2.61 17.76
N GLU A 221 -8.92 2.28 17.22
CA GLU A 221 -9.56 0.98 17.34
C GLU A 221 -9.63 0.38 15.93
N ASN A 222 -9.14 -0.84 15.77
CA ASN A 222 -9.10 -1.53 14.50
C ASN A 222 -9.73 -2.92 14.61
N LEU A 223 -10.49 -3.32 13.59
CA LEU A 223 -11.08 -4.65 13.48
C LEU A 223 -10.89 -5.15 12.05
N VAL A 224 -10.44 -6.40 11.93
CA VAL A 224 -10.41 -7.14 10.66
C VAL A 224 -11.12 -8.47 10.84
N ILE A 225 -12.08 -8.78 9.96
CA ILE A 225 -12.77 -10.07 9.88
C ILE A 225 -12.59 -10.58 8.45
N SER A 226 -11.93 -11.71 8.26
CA SER A 226 -11.61 -12.24 6.95
C SER A 226 -11.89 -13.74 6.86
N PRO A 227 -13.15 -14.14 6.59
CA PRO A 227 -13.48 -15.52 6.24
C PRO A 227 -13.12 -15.82 4.78
N SER A 228 -12.66 -17.04 4.53
CA SER A 228 -12.43 -17.56 3.18
C SER A 228 -12.85 -19.02 3.07
N LEU A 229 -13.30 -19.38 1.88
CA LEU A 229 -13.69 -20.75 1.50
C LEU A 229 -12.95 -21.15 0.23
N SER A 230 -12.55 -22.41 0.15
CA SER A 230 -12.01 -23.00 -1.05
C SER A 230 -12.79 -24.28 -1.35
N PHE A 231 -13.37 -24.34 -2.53
CA PHE A 231 -14.12 -25.50 -3.02
C PHE A 231 -13.39 -26.11 -4.22
N ALA A 232 -12.97 -27.35 -4.10
CA ALA A 232 -12.27 -28.12 -5.12
C ALA A 232 -13.04 -29.42 -5.42
N PRO A 233 -14.14 -29.36 -6.23
CA PRO A 233 -14.95 -30.54 -6.53
C PRO A 233 -14.17 -31.63 -7.26
N THR A 234 -13.11 -31.26 -7.94
CA THR A 234 -12.16 -32.15 -8.61
C THR A 234 -10.74 -31.62 -8.43
N ASN A 235 -9.75 -32.43 -8.74
CA ASN A 235 -8.34 -31.99 -8.79
C ASN A 235 -8.03 -31.02 -9.93
N LYS A 236 -9.00 -30.77 -10.84
CA LYS A 236 -8.87 -29.84 -11.98
C LYS A 236 -9.58 -28.51 -11.78
N THR A 237 -10.49 -28.42 -10.82
CA THR A 237 -11.33 -27.23 -10.63
C THR A 237 -11.25 -26.76 -9.19
N ARG A 238 -11.02 -25.45 -9.01
CA ARG A 238 -11.04 -24.81 -7.71
C ARG A 238 -11.75 -23.46 -7.79
N VAL A 239 -12.61 -23.23 -6.82
CA VAL A 239 -13.28 -21.95 -6.59
C VAL A 239 -12.85 -21.44 -5.21
N ASN A 240 -12.40 -20.20 -5.13
CA ASN A 240 -12.11 -19.57 -3.85
C ASN A 240 -13.04 -18.35 -3.66
N LEU A 241 -13.51 -18.17 -2.43
CA LEU A 241 -14.25 -17.01 -2.00
C LEU A 241 -13.52 -16.41 -0.80
N ASP A 242 -13.08 -15.16 -0.90
CA ASP A 242 -12.43 -14.41 0.17
C ASP A 242 -13.28 -13.17 0.48
N LEU A 243 -13.65 -12.98 1.74
CA LEU A 243 -14.30 -11.77 2.22
C LEU A 243 -13.37 -11.07 3.20
N VAL A 244 -13.31 -9.76 3.16
CA VAL A 244 -12.59 -8.96 4.16
C VAL A 244 -13.49 -7.80 4.57
N TYR A 245 -13.75 -7.70 5.85
CA TYR A 245 -14.28 -6.51 6.50
C TYR A 245 -13.17 -5.92 7.36
N SER A 246 -12.86 -4.64 7.17
CA SER A 246 -11.98 -3.91 8.08
C SER A 246 -12.61 -2.59 8.50
N MET A 247 -12.39 -2.24 9.77
CA MET A 247 -12.83 -1.00 10.39
C MET A 247 -11.65 -0.37 11.10
N SER A 248 -11.51 0.95 10.96
CA SER A 248 -10.58 1.76 11.74
C SER A 248 -11.34 2.97 12.27
N ASN A 249 -11.34 3.13 13.59
CA ASN A 249 -11.89 4.26 14.29
C ASN A 249 -10.75 4.96 15.03
N GLY A 250 -10.64 6.27 14.89
CA GLY A 250 -9.59 7.06 15.55
C GLY A 250 -9.71 8.52 15.18
N LYS A 251 -8.61 9.22 15.11
CA LYS A 251 -8.50 10.59 14.63
C LYS A 251 -7.51 10.67 13.47
N LEU A 252 -7.73 11.58 12.54
CA LEU A 252 -6.82 11.78 11.42
C LEU A 252 -5.62 12.61 11.87
N TYR A 253 -4.43 12.03 11.81
CA TYR A 253 -3.18 12.73 12.07
C TYR A 253 -2.63 13.34 10.78
N ARG A 254 -2.65 14.67 10.69
CA ARG A 254 -2.20 15.41 9.50
C ARG A 254 -0.70 15.70 9.48
N GLY A 255 0.04 15.20 10.45
CA GLY A 255 1.40 15.64 10.72
C GLY A 255 1.43 16.79 11.74
N GLN A 256 2.61 17.22 12.12
CA GLN A 256 2.81 18.30 13.08
C GLN A 256 3.60 19.46 12.47
N PRO A 257 3.35 20.71 12.90
CA PRO A 257 4.15 21.86 12.52
C PRO A 257 5.45 21.92 13.32
N ILE A 258 6.39 22.72 12.83
CA ILE A 258 7.55 23.21 13.59
C ILE A 258 7.18 24.56 14.23
N PHE A 259 7.41 24.71 15.53
CA PHE A 259 7.10 25.94 16.23
C PHE A 259 7.96 27.09 15.73
N GLY A 260 7.32 28.24 15.37
CA GLY A 260 8.00 29.44 14.96
C GLY A 260 8.83 29.36 13.68
N ALA A 261 8.70 28.26 12.94
CA ALA A 261 9.57 28.01 11.79
C ALA A 261 8.98 28.55 10.49
N GLU A 262 9.20 29.80 10.18
CA GLU A 262 9.15 30.28 8.80
C GLU A 262 10.31 29.72 7.98
N ALA A 263 11.44 29.40 8.63
CA ALA A 263 12.68 28.97 7.99
C ALA A 263 12.95 27.46 8.03
N GLY A 264 12.10 26.65 8.64
CA GLY A 264 12.18 25.18 8.55
C GLY A 264 13.38 24.50 9.20
N THR A 265 14.14 25.16 10.05
CA THR A 265 15.42 24.64 10.53
C THR A 265 15.40 24.03 11.94
N GLN A 266 14.33 24.22 12.71
CA GLN A 266 14.26 23.76 14.11
C GLN A 266 13.28 22.60 14.29
N LEU A 267 13.56 21.47 13.64
CA LEU A 267 12.73 20.26 13.68
C LEU A 267 12.35 19.80 15.10
N ASN A 268 13.26 20.01 16.06
CA ASN A 268 13.08 19.55 17.44
C ASN A 268 12.40 20.58 18.35
N SER A 269 11.98 21.75 17.86
CA SER A 269 11.27 22.75 18.66
C SER A 269 9.86 22.29 19.06
N THR A 270 9.28 21.38 18.29
CA THR A 270 7.97 20.76 18.57
C THR A 270 8.18 19.35 19.14
N PRO A 271 7.64 19.03 20.32
CA PRO A 271 7.68 17.66 20.85
C PRO A 271 7.07 16.67 19.86
N ILE A 272 7.67 15.47 19.71
CA ILE A 272 7.15 14.43 18.79
C ILE A 272 5.75 13.93 19.17
N SER A 273 5.34 14.14 20.41
CA SER A 273 3.98 13.83 20.90
C SER A 273 2.95 14.88 20.51
N PHE A 274 3.35 15.99 19.93
CA PHE A 274 2.46 17.11 19.63
C PHE A 274 1.45 16.76 18.52
N THR A 275 0.21 17.21 18.69
CA THR A 275 -0.87 17.11 17.69
C THR A 275 -1.66 18.41 17.62
N ILE A 276 -2.39 18.60 16.53
CA ILE A 276 -3.41 19.65 16.38
C ILE A 276 -4.76 18.95 16.23
N GLY A 277 -5.78 19.44 16.94
CA GLY A 277 -7.14 18.89 16.88
C GLY A 277 -7.91 19.08 18.17
N LYS A 278 -9.10 18.54 18.22
CA LYS A 278 -10.03 18.64 19.35
C LYS A 278 -10.47 17.25 19.84
N ALA A 279 -11.00 17.16 21.06
CA ALA A 279 -11.42 15.88 21.63
C ALA A 279 -12.53 15.19 20.83
N ASN A 280 -13.43 15.96 20.23
CA ASN A 280 -14.55 15.47 19.42
C ASN A 280 -14.21 15.22 17.94
N ASP A 281 -12.94 15.36 17.52
CA ASP A 281 -12.50 14.95 16.20
C ASP A 281 -12.52 13.43 16.09
N PHE A 282 -12.89 12.92 14.91
CA PHE A 282 -12.86 11.52 14.61
C PHE A 282 -12.64 11.23 13.11
N LEU A 283 -12.07 10.09 12.86
CA LEU A 283 -12.02 9.43 11.56
C LEU A 283 -12.56 8.00 11.73
N LYS A 284 -13.59 7.66 10.96
CA LYS A 284 -14.14 6.30 10.91
C LYS A 284 -14.06 5.80 9.47
N GLU A 285 -13.21 4.82 9.23
CA GLU A 285 -13.06 4.16 7.93
C GLU A 285 -13.61 2.74 8.01
N LYS A 286 -14.34 2.32 6.98
CA LYS A 286 -14.86 0.95 6.82
C LYS A 286 -14.57 0.48 5.40
N ASN A 287 -13.91 -0.66 5.31
CA ASN A 287 -13.61 -1.33 4.06
C ASN A 287 -14.33 -2.68 4.01
N VAL A 288 -14.92 -2.98 2.87
CA VAL A 288 -15.48 -4.30 2.57
C VAL A 288 -14.95 -4.73 1.23
N SER A 289 -14.38 -5.93 1.16
CA SER A 289 -14.03 -6.53 -0.11
C SER A 289 -14.54 -7.97 -0.19
N ALA A 290 -14.96 -8.35 -1.41
CA ALA A 290 -15.34 -9.71 -1.76
C ALA A 290 -14.58 -10.10 -3.03
N ASN A 291 -13.78 -11.15 -2.93
CA ASN A 291 -13.05 -11.72 -4.06
C ASN A 291 -13.56 -13.14 -4.33
N ILE A 292 -13.93 -13.41 -5.57
CA ILE A 292 -14.21 -14.76 -6.06
C ILE A 292 -13.23 -15.10 -7.17
N SER A 293 -12.65 -16.28 -7.11
CA SER A 293 -11.77 -16.79 -8.17
C SER A 293 -12.12 -18.21 -8.53
N LEU A 294 -12.03 -18.50 -9.83
CA LEU A 294 -12.17 -19.84 -10.41
C LEU A 294 -10.91 -20.15 -11.18
N SER A 295 -10.36 -21.33 -10.97
CA SER A 295 -9.35 -21.90 -11.85
C SER A 295 -9.80 -23.29 -12.29
N HIS A 296 -9.60 -23.56 -13.59
CA HIS A 296 -9.93 -24.85 -14.20
C HIS A 296 -8.82 -25.29 -15.14
N GLN A 297 -8.40 -26.54 -14.98
CA GLN A 297 -7.41 -27.18 -15.82
C GLN A 297 -8.11 -28.14 -16.80
N PHE A 298 -8.22 -27.76 -18.07
CA PHE A 298 -8.80 -28.59 -19.12
C PHE A 298 -7.89 -29.80 -19.44
N SER A 299 -6.57 -29.54 -19.52
CA SER A 299 -5.53 -30.54 -19.71
C SER A 299 -4.27 -30.19 -18.92
N GLN A 300 -3.26 -31.02 -18.92
CA GLN A 300 -1.96 -30.72 -18.28
C GLN A 300 -1.30 -29.43 -18.85
N ASN A 301 -1.66 -29.06 -20.06
CA ASN A 301 -1.06 -27.97 -20.79
C ASN A 301 -1.98 -26.76 -21.02
N PHE A 302 -3.26 -26.85 -20.63
CA PHE A 302 -4.21 -25.79 -20.88
C PHE A 302 -5.11 -25.54 -19.68
N SER A 303 -5.15 -24.29 -19.22
CA SER A 303 -5.96 -23.87 -18.07
C SER A 303 -6.62 -22.50 -18.29
N PHE A 304 -7.69 -22.26 -17.55
CA PHE A 304 -8.41 -21.00 -17.47
C PHE A 304 -8.45 -20.52 -16.04
N ASN A 305 -8.26 -19.21 -15.86
CA ASN A 305 -8.33 -18.54 -14.57
C ASN A 305 -9.17 -17.28 -14.71
N VAL A 306 -10.06 -17.05 -13.75
CA VAL A 306 -10.83 -15.81 -13.62
C VAL A 306 -10.93 -15.42 -12.17
N SER A 307 -10.78 -14.13 -11.90
CA SER A 307 -10.96 -13.55 -10.56
C SER A 307 -11.73 -12.25 -10.66
N TYR A 308 -12.63 -12.00 -9.72
CA TYR A 308 -13.37 -10.76 -9.58
C TYR A 308 -13.29 -10.28 -8.15
N LEU A 309 -12.91 -9.02 -7.98
CA LEU A 309 -12.85 -8.32 -6.70
C LEU A 309 -13.80 -7.14 -6.72
N LYS A 310 -14.73 -7.10 -5.78
CA LYS A 310 -15.47 -5.89 -5.43
C LYS A 310 -14.91 -5.32 -4.14
N TYR A 311 -14.55 -4.04 -4.18
CA TYR A 311 -14.00 -3.31 -3.05
C TYR A 311 -14.84 -2.07 -2.76
N GLN A 312 -15.18 -1.83 -1.50
CA GLN A 312 -15.90 -0.66 -1.04
C GLN A 312 -15.15 -0.03 0.13
N TRP A 313 -14.95 1.28 0.05
CA TRP A 313 -14.41 2.09 1.13
C TRP A 313 -15.42 3.19 1.51
N ASN A 314 -15.60 3.40 2.82
CA ASN A 314 -16.46 4.43 3.38
C ASN A 314 -15.67 5.22 4.42
N GLU A 315 -15.83 6.53 4.37
CA GLU A 315 -15.26 7.48 5.31
C GLU A 315 -16.34 8.30 5.99
N ASN A 316 -16.15 8.55 7.28
CA ASN A 316 -16.89 9.49 8.07
C ASN A 316 -15.89 10.27 8.93
N LEU A 317 -15.63 11.52 8.57
CA LEU A 317 -14.58 12.35 9.13
C LEU A 317 -15.18 13.62 9.76
N MET A 318 -14.71 13.96 10.95
CA MET A 318 -14.77 15.27 11.57
C MET A 318 -13.38 15.66 12.05
N GLU A 319 -12.84 16.78 11.62
CA GLU A 319 -11.53 17.24 12.06
C GLU A 319 -11.47 18.75 12.24
N HIS A 320 -10.79 19.18 13.30
CA HIS A 320 -10.22 20.51 13.42
C HIS A 320 -8.77 20.44 12.98
N ARG A 321 -8.42 21.19 11.96
CA ARG A 321 -7.07 21.16 11.36
C ARG A 321 -6.54 22.56 11.12
N THR A 322 -5.22 22.68 11.00
CA THR A 322 -4.61 23.91 10.53
C THR A 322 -4.95 24.17 9.06
N SER A 323 -5.12 25.46 8.72
CA SER A 323 -5.16 25.96 7.35
C SER A 323 -3.77 26.13 6.72
N ASN A 324 -2.72 25.64 7.39
CA ASN A 324 -1.30 25.80 7.06
C ASN A 324 -0.78 27.25 7.16
N GLY A 325 -1.44 28.08 7.97
CA GLY A 325 -1.04 29.45 8.22
C GLY A 325 -1.08 29.79 9.71
N TYR A 326 -0.41 30.89 10.08
CA TYR A 326 -0.47 31.43 11.42
C TYR A 326 -1.54 32.53 11.53
N ALA A 327 -2.05 32.72 12.74
CA ALA A 327 -2.91 33.84 13.08
C ALA A 327 -2.18 35.17 12.88
N VAL A 328 -2.94 36.27 12.68
CA VAL A 328 -2.39 37.61 12.60
C VAL A 328 -2.91 38.51 13.71
N ASP A 329 -2.08 39.45 14.15
CA ASP A 329 -2.44 40.49 15.12
C ASP A 329 -3.22 41.66 14.46
N SER A 330 -3.59 42.65 15.26
CA SER A 330 -4.27 43.89 14.82
C SER A 330 -3.46 44.70 13.80
N ALA A 331 -2.15 44.51 13.71
CA ALA A 331 -1.27 45.11 12.72
C ALA A 331 -1.10 44.27 11.45
N GLY A 332 -1.72 43.09 11.38
CA GLY A 332 -1.59 42.14 10.27
C GLY A 332 -0.29 41.31 10.29
N ARG A 333 0.43 41.31 11.41
CA ARG A 333 1.67 40.55 11.57
C ARG A 333 1.36 39.15 12.06
N GLN A 334 2.04 38.14 11.52
CA GLN A 334 1.88 36.75 11.95
C GLN A 334 2.26 36.53 13.41
N ILE A 335 1.48 35.71 14.11
CA ILE A 335 1.72 35.26 15.47
C ILE A 335 2.17 33.79 15.40
N PRO A 336 3.46 33.48 15.36
CA PRO A 336 3.96 32.12 15.04
C PRO A 336 3.67 31.06 16.13
N THR A 337 3.04 31.45 17.22
CA THR A 337 2.56 30.55 18.29
C THR A 337 1.08 30.22 18.19
N LEU A 338 0.35 30.83 17.26
CA LEU A 338 -1.08 30.59 17.05
C LEU A 338 -1.34 30.11 15.63
N MET A 339 -1.79 28.87 15.50
CA MET A 339 -2.19 28.33 14.18
C MET A 339 -3.59 28.77 13.80
N GLN A 340 -3.74 29.23 12.59
CA GLN A 340 -5.06 29.47 11.99
C GLN A 340 -5.74 28.13 11.71
N MET A 341 -7.02 28.01 12.10
CA MET A 341 -7.75 26.75 12.09
C MET A 341 -8.93 26.78 11.12
N MET A 342 -9.29 25.59 10.67
CA MET A 342 -10.53 25.28 9.95
C MET A 342 -11.11 23.96 10.44
N THR A 343 -12.39 23.69 10.13
CA THR A 343 -13.01 22.39 10.38
C THR A 343 -13.44 21.75 9.08
N ILE A 344 -13.41 20.43 9.04
CA ILE A 344 -13.94 19.62 7.94
C ILE A 344 -14.84 18.54 8.51
N ARG A 345 -16.06 18.46 7.99
CA ARG A 345 -17.00 17.37 8.20
C ARG A 345 -17.22 16.69 6.85
N ARG A 346 -16.77 15.43 6.68
CA ARG A 346 -16.81 14.78 5.36
C ARG A 346 -17.39 13.37 5.44
N LEU A 347 -18.29 13.08 4.50
CA LEU A 347 -18.78 11.74 4.18
C LEU A 347 -18.33 11.38 2.77
N SER A 348 -17.67 10.24 2.62
CA SER A 348 -17.19 9.79 1.31
C SER A 348 -17.39 8.28 1.16
N LYS A 349 -17.67 7.87 -0.08
CA LYS A 349 -17.76 6.46 -0.48
C LYS A 349 -17.01 6.28 -1.79
N LYS A 350 -16.31 5.15 -1.90
CA LYS A 350 -15.59 4.77 -3.13
C LYS A 350 -15.80 3.28 -3.37
N TYR A 351 -15.94 2.92 -4.63
CA TYR A 351 -16.06 1.53 -5.06
C TYR A 351 -14.99 1.21 -6.08
N ASN A 352 -14.51 -0.02 -6.05
CA ASN A 352 -13.68 -0.56 -7.12
C ASN A 352 -14.18 -1.95 -7.48
N ASP A 353 -14.49 -2.16 -8.75
CA ASP A 353 -14.82 -3.43 -9.36
C ASP A 353 -13.65 -3.83 -10.26
N ASN A 354 -13.11 -5.03 -10.07
CA ASN A 354 -11.91 -5.46 -10.75
C ASN A 354 -12.05 -6.91 -11.19
N MET A 355 -11.81 -7.20 -12.45
CA MET A 355 -11.86 -8.55 -13.00
C MET A 355 -10.61 -8.82 -13.82
N THR A 356 -10.07 -10.03 -13.69
CA THR A 356 -9.07 -10.57 -14.60
C THR A 356 -9.51 -11.95 -15.06
N ALA A 357 -9.40 -12.23 -16.35
CA ALA A 357 -9.67 -13.54 -16.93
C ALA A 357 -8.59 -13.87 -17.95
N TYR A 358 -8.00 -15.08 -17.86
CA TYR A 358 -6.93 -15.44 -18.78
C TYR A 358 -6.83 -16.96 -18.96
N PHE A 359 -6.36 -17.32 -20.16
CA PHE A 359 -5.95 -18.67 -20.49
C PHE A 359 -4.43 -18.80 -20.41
N VAL A 360 -3.97 -19.96 -19.97
CA VAL A 360 -2.55 -20.35 -20.01
C VAL A 360 -2.41 -21.61 -20.82
N SER A 361 -1.54 -21.58 -21.81
CA SER A 361 -1.22 -22.71 -22.67
C SER A 361 0.27 -23.03 -22.63
N ARG A 362 0.62 -24.29 -22.57
CA ARG A 362 2.01 -24.78 -22.68
C ARG A 362 2.11 -25.65 -23.91
N PHE A 363 3.08 -25.37 -24.77
CA PHE A 363 3.36 -26.14 -25.97
C PHE A 363 4.81 -25.95 -26.37
N SER A 364 5.27 -26.76 -27.35
CA SER A 364 6.64 -26.66 -27.88
C SER A 364 6.60 -26.46 -29.39
N THR A 365 7.50 -25.62 -29.88
CA THR A 365 7.77 -25.45 -31.31
C THR A 365 9.26 -25.77 -31.55
N GLY A 366 9.51 -27.02 -31.97
CA GLY A 366 10.87 -27.53 -32.02
C GLY A 366 11.51 -27.57 -30.62
N ALA A 367 12.63 -26.89 -30.48
CA ALA A 367 13.39 -26.79 -29.22
C ALA A 367 12.88 -25.69 -28.25
N LEU A 368 11.88 -24.92 -28.65
CA LEU A 368 11.32 -23.83 -27.85
C LEU A 368 10.13 -24.33 -27.03
N GLU A 369 10.15 -24.10 -25.72
CA GLU A 369 9.02 -24.34 -24.83
C GLU A 369 8.30 -23.02 -24.56
N HIS A 370 7.00 -22.96 -24.85
CA HIS A 370 6.14 -21.78 -24.70
C HIS A 370 5.25 -21.91 -23.48
N HIS A 371 5.18 -20.83 -22.67
CA HIS A 371 4.17 -20.64 -21.64
C HIS A 371 3.37 -19.38 -21.99
N LEU A 372 2.41 -19.55 -22.90
CA LEU A 372 1.59 -18.48 -23.44
C LEU A 372 0.41 -18.17 -22.53
N LEU A 373 0.23 -16.90 -22.22
CA LEU A 373 -0.91 -16.36 -21.49
C LEU A 373 -1.61 -15.31 -22.36
N VAL A 374 -2.92 -15.48 -22.53
CA VAL A 374 -3.79 -14.50 -23.20
C VAL A 374 -4.91 -14.14 -22.25
N GLY A 375 -5.11 -12.84 -22.03
CA GLY A 375 -6.05 -12.40 -21.02
C GLY A 375 -6.73 -11.07 -21.28
N TYR A 376 -7.73 -10.83 -20.46
CA TYR A 376 -8.52 -9.63 -20.42
C TYR A 376 -8.68 -9.17 -18.98
N ASP A 377 -8.50 -7.86 -18.75
CA ASP A 377 -8.74 -7.20 -17.46
C ASP A 377 -9.80 -6.12 -17.61
N PHE A 378 -10.60 -5.99 -16.58
CA PHE A 378 -11.53 -4.89 -16.38
C PHE A 378 -11.31 -4.28 -15.00
N ASN A 379 -11.24 -2.96 -14.92
CA ASN A 379 -11.24 -2.22 -13.66
C ASN A 379 -12.22 -1.04 -13.78
N GLN A 380 -13.05 -0.86 -12.77
CA GLN A 380 -13.92 0.30 -12.64
C GLN A 380 -13.81 0.88 -11.22
N PHE A 381 -13.33 2.11 -11.13
CA PHE A 381 -13.41 2.90 -9.91
C PHE A 381 -14.58 3.87 -10.00
N SER A 382 -15.30 4.08 -8.90
CA SER A 382 -16.40 5.04 -8.87
C SER A 382 -16.56 5.73 -7.50
N VAL A 383 -16.86 7.01 -7.58
CA VAL A 383 -17.38 7.84 -6.48
C VAL A 383 -18.86 8.09 -6.78
N PRO A 384 -19.80 7.53 -6.04
CA PRO A 384 -21.22 7.69 -6.31
C PRO A 384 -21.72 9.08 -5.91
N VAL A 385 -22.91 9.42 -6.38
CA VAL A 385 -23.67 10.57 -5.87
C VAL A 385 -23.99 10.39 -4.39
N GLY A 386 -24.01 11.48 -3.60
CA GLY A 386 -24.41 11.50 -2.19
C GLY A 386 -23.26 11.56 -1.20
N GLY A 387 -22.00 11.67 -1.65
CA GLY A 387 -20.91 12.15 -0.81
C GLY A 387 -21.06 13.65 -0.54
N SER A 388 -20.63 14.11 0.63
CA SER A 388 -20.70 15.52 1.03
C SER A 388 -19.53 15.93 1.90
N SER A 389 -19.19 17.21 1.82
CA SER A 389 -18.21 17.85 2.69
C SER A 389 -18.77 19.17 3.16
N GLU A 390 -18.71 19.43 4.45
CA GLU A 390 -18.93 20.74 5.05
C GLU A 390 -17.60 21.25 5.57
N THR A 391 -17.20 22.41 5.11
CA THR A 391 -15.91 23.02 5.48
C THR A 391 -16.17 24.39 6.06
N SER A 392 -15.69 24.65 7.28
CA SER A 392 -15.65 26.00 7.82
C SER A 392 -14.66 26.83 7.02
N LYS A 393 -15.01 28.08 6.74
CA LYS A 393 -14.06 29.00 6.12
C LYS A 393 -12.95 29.34 7.11
N GLU A 394 -11.73 29.27 6.66
CA GLU A 394 -10.57 29.78 7.38
C GLU A 394 -10.55 31.32 7.33
N GLY A 395 -9.93 31.95 8.33
CA GLY A 395 -9.79 33.39 8.40
C GLY A 395 -10.67 34.03 9.46
N TYR A 396 -10.96 35.32 9.26
CA TYR A 396 -11.55 36.19 10.27
C TYR A 396 -12.95 36.63 9.86
N ARG A 397 -13.81 36.87 10.86
CA ARG A 397 -15.20 37.26 10.66
C ARG A 397 -15.31 38.70 10.22
N LEU A 398 -16.07 38.95 9.17
CA LEU A 398 -16.44 40.26 8.73
C LEU A 398 -17.83 40.66 9.29
N LYS A 399 -18.07 41.97 9.41
CA LYS A 399 -19.34 42.54 9.89
C LYS A 399 -20.52 42.22 8.96
N ASN A 400 -20.25 41.89 7.71
CA ASN A 400 -21.28 41.48 6.72
C ASN A 400 -21.68 39.99 6.86
N GLY A 401 -21.20 39.28 7.89
CA GLY A 401 -21.51 37.85 8.11
C GLY A 401 -20.69 36.85 7.28
N THR A 402 -19.64 37.30 6.58
CA THR A 402 -18.73 36.44 5.82
C THR A 402 -17.38 36.26 6.54
N VAL A 403 -16.45 35.54 5.94
CA VAL A 403 -15.10 35.27 6.43
C VAL A 403 -14.10 35.63 5.36
N GLY A 404 -13.00 36.28 5.76
CA GLY A 404 -11.91 36.63 4.85
C GLY A 404 -10.57 36.75 5.53
N ASN A 405 -9.51 36.90 4.74
CA ASN A 405 -8.18 37.20 5.26
C ASN A 405 -8.14 38.60 5.82
N TYR A 406 -7.57 38.74 7.02
CA TYR A 406 -7.47 40.06 7.65
C TYR A 406 -6.49 40.95 6.89
N VAL A 407 -6.96 42.17 6.59
CA VAL A 407 -6.15 43.22 5.98
C VAL A 407 -6.27 44.47 6.85
N LYS A 408 -5.16 44.94 7.42
CA LYS A 408 -5.12 46.06 8.34
C LYS A 408 -5.75 47.35 7.74
N ALA A 409 -5.56 47.59 6.44
CA ALA A 409 -6.10 48.76 5.75
C ALA A 409 -7.64 48.80 5.76
N ASN A 410 -8.28 47.64 5.93
CA ASN A 410 -9.75 47.48 5.93
C ASN A 410 -10.26 46.95 7.27
N LYS A 411 -9.57 47.24 8.38
CA LYS A 411 -9.89 46.70 9.72
C LYS A 411 -11.32 46.96 10.17
N GLU A 412 -11.90 48.05 9.69
CA GLU A 412 -13.29 48.44 9.99
C GLU A 412 -14.33 47.48 9.47
N ASN A 413 -13.98 46.64 8.49
CA ASN A 413 -14.85 45.61 7.92
C ASN A 413 -14.89 44.34 8.80
N PHE A 414 -13.94 44.17 9.71
CA PHE A 414 -13.81 42.97 10.54
C PHE A 414 -14.46 43.15 11.91
N ILE A 415 -14.91 42.02 12.48
CA ILE A 415 -15.27 41.96 13.88
C ILE A 415 -13.97 41.85 14.67
N LEU A 416 -13.80 42.77 15.65
CA LEU A 416 -12.61 42.85 16.50
C LEU A 416 -12.96 42.41 17.93
N ASP A 417 -12.01 41.81 18.62
CA ASP A 417 -12.10 41.49 20.04
C ASP A 417 -11.84 42.75 20.91
N ALA A 418 -11.91 42.63 22.25
CA ALA A 418 -11.67 43.72 23.19
C ALA A 418 -10.25 44.32 23.09
N ASN A 419 -9.29 43.60 22.54
CA ASN A 419 -7.91 44.01 22.34
C ASN A 419 -7.66 44.58 20.92
N GLY A 420 -8.71 44.67 20.10
CA GLY A 420 -8.64 45.17 18.73
C GLY A 420 -8.08 44.14 17.71
N ASN A 421 -7.93 42.88 18.08
CA ASN A 421 -7.53 41.82 17.16
C ASN A 421 -8.72 41.27 16.37
N PRO A 422 -8.53 40.84 15.14
CA PRO A 422 -9.61 40.28 14.35
C PRO A 422 -10.10 38.92 14.92
N VAL A 423 -11.42 38.79 15.04
CA VAL A 423 -12.06 37.58 15.58
C VAL A 423 -12.02 36.46 14.54
N PRO A 424 -11.39 35.30 14.84
CA PRO A 424 -11.34 34.16 13.89
C PRO A 424 -12.70 33.50 13.73
N ASN A 425 -12.96 32.87 12.58
CA ASN A 425 -14.13 32.04 12.38
C ASN A 425 -14.06 30.75 13.21
N VAL A 426 -12.92 30.08 13.18
CA VAL A 426 -12.58 28.93 14.03
C VAL A 426 -11.51 29.38 15.00
N PRO A 427 -11.65 29.16 16.32
CA PRO A 427 -10.65 29.58 17.30
C PRO A 427 -9.25 29.07 16.92
N HIS A 428 -8.26 29.93 17.05
CA HIS A 428 -6.87 29.61 16.80
C HIS A 428 -6.38 28.52 17.76
N PHE A 429 -5.44 27.66 17.30
CA PHE A 429 -4.81 26.67 18.14
C PHE A 429 -3.48 27.23 18.69
N ASN A 430 -3.37 27.29 20.01
CA ASN A 430 -2.16 27.79 20.68
C ASN A 430 -1.12 26.64 20.74
N LEU A 431 0.01 26.85 20.08
CA LEU A 431 1.09 25.84 20.01
C LEU A 431 1.85 25.68 21.33
N LEU A 432 1.90 26.74 22.15
CA LEU A 432 2.58 26.74 23.46
C LEU A 432 1.68 26.26 24.60
N ASN A 433 0.37 26.40 24.46
CA ASN A 433 -0.61 25.93 25.43
C ASN A 433 -1.77 25.22 24.68
N PRO A 434 -1.58 23.98 24.22
CA PRO A 434 -2.55 23.26 23.41
C PRO A 434 -3.85 22.98 24.17
N ASP A 435 -4.98 23.37 23.60
CA ASP A 435 -6.30 23.06 24.10
C ASP A 435 -6.97 21.95 23.26
N TYR A 436 -7.07 20.76 23.83
CA TYR A 436 -7.71 19.58 23.23
C TYR A 436 -9.15 19.37 23.71
N SER A 437 -9.79 20.34 24.35
CA SER A 437 -11.18 20.22 24.82
C SER A 437 -12.16 19.97 23.66
N ILE A 438 -13.39 19.64 24.00
CA ILE A 438 -14.49 19.50 23.03
C ILE A 438 -14.77 20.89 22.41
N ALA A 439 -14.76 20.96 21.09
CA ALA A 439 -15.10 22.18 20.36
C ALA A 439 -16.60 22.27 20.08
N THR A 440 -17.17 23.45 20.27
CA THR A 440 -18.53 23.77 19.83
C THR A 440 -18.47 24.36 18.41
N THR A 441 -19.09 23.68 17.46
CA THR A 441 -19.01 24.07 16.02
C THR A 441 -20.21 24.86 15.52
N SER A 442 -21.28 24.99 16.32
CA SER A 442 -22.55 25.61 15.91
C SER A 442 -22.47 27.10 15.52
N GLY A 443 -21.37 27.76 15.87
CA GLY A 443 -21.16 29.17 15.51
C GLY A 443 -20.23 29.38 14.31
N TYR A 444 -19.71 28.33 13.68
CA TYR A 444 -18.79 28.51 12.55
C TYR A 444 -19.55 28.82 11.25
N ILE A 445 -19.00 29.70 10.47
CA ILE A 445 -19.47 29.98 9.10
C ILE A 445 -18.88 28.89 8.20
N THR A 446 -19.75 28.09 7.60
CA THR A 446 -19.38 26.91 6.82
C THR A 446 -19.84 27.01 5.38
N THR A 447 -19.24 26.21 4.52
CA THR A 447 -19.67 25.97 3.15
C THR A 447 -19.88 24.47 2.95
N SER A 448 -21.06 24.08 2.52
CA SER A 448 -21.36 22.68 2.20
C SER A 448 -21.17 22.42 0.70
N THR A 449 -20.45 21.36 0.36
CA THR A 449 -20.16 20.98 -1.00
C THR A 449 -20.51 19.51 -1.20
N ALA A 450 -21.30 19.20 -2.23
CA ALA A 450 -21.50 17.82 -2.65
C ALA A 450 -20.24 17.30 -3.32
N THR A 451 -19.83 16.08 -2.99
CA THR A 451 -18.71 15.42 -3.67
C THR A 451 -19.09 15.18 -5.14
N ALA A 452 -18.25 15.63 -6.06
CA ALA A 452 -18.44 15.37 -7.48
C ALA A 452 -18.39 13.86 -7.75
N PRO A 453 -19.45 13.28 -8.31
CA PRO A 453 -19.43 11.86 -8.67
C PRO A 453 -18.46 11.64 -9.83
N ALA A 454 -17.72 10.53 -9.77
CA ALA A 454 -16.73 10.19 -10.79
C ALA A 454 -16.78 8.70 -11.09
N ARG A 455 -16.49 8.33 -12.33
CA ARG A 455 -16.34 6.94 -12.75
C ARG A 455 -15.24 6.81 -13.78
N ASN A 456 -14.21 6.06 -13.46
CA ASN A 456 -13.25 5.65 -14.47
C ASN A 456 -13.33 4.14 -14.73
N MET A 457 -13.08 3.77 -15.97
CA MET A 457 -13.09 2.38 -16.44
C MET A 457 -11.84 2.13 -17.27
N ALA A 458 -11.25 0.98 -17.06
CA ALA A 458 -10.11 0.50 -17.83
C ALA A 458 -10.42 -0.90 -18.36
N HIS A 459 -10.14 -1.13 -19.63
CA HIS A 459 -10.20 -2.44 -20.28
C HIS A 459 -8.83 -2.74 -20.87
N GLY A 460 -8.24 -3.86 -20.48
CA GLY A 460 -6.95 -4.30 -20.98
C GLY A 460 -7.02 -5.65 -21.66
N ILE A 461 -6.55 -5.74 -22.88
CA ILE A 461 -6.30 -7.01 -23.57
C ILE A 461 -4.81 -7.22 -23.60
N TYR A 462 -4.35 -8.39 -23.18
CA TYR A 462 -2.92 -8.67 -23.07
C TYR A 462 -2.56 -10.09 -23.48
N LEU A 463 -1.34 -10.19 -23.99
CA LEU A 463 -0.67 -11.42 -24.34
C LEU A 463 0.70 -11.43 -23.71
N GLN A 464 1.10 -12.55 -23.12
CA GLN A 464 2.44 -12.77 -22.61
C GLN A 464 2.90 -14.16 -22.98
N ASP A 465 4.12 -14.29 -23.52
CA ASP A 465 4.77 -15.59 -23.72
C ASP A 465 6.11 -15.63 -23.00
N ASN A 466 6.33 -16.71 -22.26
CA ASN A 466 7.62 -17.03 -21.66
C ASN A 466 8.21 -18.20 -22.40
N ILE A 467 9.15 -17.92 -23.30
CA ILE A 467 9.78 -18.85 -24.23
C ILE A 467 11.09 -19.36 -23.61
N ARG A 468 11.19 -20.67 -23.39
CA ARG A 468 12.42 -21.30 -22.88
C ARG A 468 13.17 -22.00 -23.99
N TRP A 469 14.48 -21.77 -24.00
CA TRP A 469 15.42 -22.42 -24.91
C TRP A 469 16.75 -22.66 -24.21
N ASN A 470 17.04 -23.92 -23.91
CA ASN A 470 18.24 -24.29 -23.16
C ASN A 470 18.37 -23.50 -21.84
N LYS A 471 19.41 -22.67 -21.75
CA LYS A 471 19.69 -21.80 -20.61
C LYS A 471 18.99 -20.42 -20.67
N PHE A 472 18.27 -20.12 -21.75
CA PHE A 472 17.61 -18.84 -21.95
C PHE A 472 16.11 -18.94 -21.70
N SER A 473 15.56 -17.89 -21.14
CA SER A 473 14.11 -17.67 -21.02
C SER A 473 13.79 -16.24 -21.46
N LEU A 474 13.03 -16.10 -22.53
CA LEU A 474 12.60 -14.82 -23.10
C LEU A 474 11.14 -14.57 -22.72
N LEU A 475 10.88 -13.49 -22.03
CA LEU A 475 9.53 -13.00 -21.69
C LEU A 475 9.16 -11.89 -22.67
N ILE A 476 8.09 -12.07 -23.42
CA ILE A 476 7.48 -11.01 -24.26
C ILE A 476 6.07 -10.78 -23.75
N GLY A 477 5.74 -9.54 -23.40
CA GLY A 477 4.40 -9.14 -22.98
C GLY A 477 3.95 -7.91 -23.77
N LEU A 478 2.69 -7.94 -24.22
CA LEU A 478 2.04 -6.87 -24.94
C LEU A 478 0.67 -6.61 -24.32
N ARG A 479 0.35 -5.36 -24.07
CA ARG A 479 -0.96 -4.94 -23.58
C ARG A 479 -1.50 -3.76 -24.38
N LYS A 480 -2.78 -3.83 -24.73
CA LYS A 480 -3.54 -2.68 -25.18
C LYS A 480 -4.51 -2.29 -24.08
N GLU A 481 -4.39 -1.04 -23.64
CA GLU A 481 -5.25 -0.45 -22.60
C GLU A 481 -6.20 0.55 -23.21
N PHE A 482 -7.48 0.49 -22.84
CA PHE A 482 -8.51 1.44 -23.15
C PHE A 482 -9.01 2.03 -21.83
N TYR A 483 -8.79 3.32 -21.63
CA TYR A 483 -9.16 4.02 -20.41
C TYR A 483 -10.19 5.11 -20.70
N LYS A 484 -11.24 5.14 -19.90
CA LYS A 484 -12.33 6.10 -19.96
C LYS A 484 -12.57 6.69 -18.58
N ASP A 485 -12.55 8.01 -18.45
CA ASP A 485 -12.80 8.73 -17.21
C ASP A 485 -13.96 9.71 -17.37
N LYS A 486 -14.93 9.66 -16.43
CA LYS A 486 -16.13 10.48 -16.41
C LYS A 486 -16.13 11.36 -15.17
N PHE A 487 -16.03 12.65 -15.37
CA PHE A 487 -16.23 13.68 -14.38
C PHE A 487 -17.71 14.07 -14.29
N ASN A 488 -18.22 14.34 -13.09
CA ASN A 488 -19.64 14.59 -12.82
C ASN A 488 -20.56 13.48 -13.35
N TYR A 489 -20.12 12.22 -13.19
CA TYR A 489 -20.86 11.04 -13.65
C TYR A 489 -22.33 11.07 -13.19
N SER A 490 -23.26 10.78 -14.12
CA SER A 490 -24.70 10.82 -13.91
C SER A 490 -25.26 12.21 -13.52
N LYS A 491 -24.58 13.28 -13.88
CA LYS A 491 -25.05 14.67 -13.76
C LYS A 491 -25.20 15.31 -15.13
N PRO A 492 -26.05 16.35 -15.29
CA PRO A 492 -26.17 17.07 -16.58
C PRO A 492 -24.83 17.64 -17.09
N ALA A 493 -23.89 17.93 -16.18
CA ALA A 493 -22.55 18.42 -16.51
C ALA A 493 -21.52 17.29 -16.63
N GLU A 494 -21.93 16.05 -16.95
CA GLU A 494 -21.00 14.94 -17.18
C GLU A 494 -20.07 15.27 -18.34
N LYS A 495 -18.77 15.10 -18.14
CA LYS A 495 -17.74 15.17 -19.17
C LYS A 495 -16.93 13.88 -19.16
N GLN A 496 -16.51 13.45 -20.35
CA GLN A 496 -15.79 12.20 -20.54
C GLN A 496 -14.46 12.45 -21.25
N VAL A 497 -13.43 11.73 -20.80
CA VAL A 497 -12.09 11.72 -21.42
C VAL A 497 -11.69 10.26 -21.70
N GLU A 498 -11.12 10.02 -22.87
CA GLU A 498 -10.62 8.70 -23.27
C GLU A 498 -9.12 8.80 -23.55
N GLN A 499 -8.37 7.82 -23.02
CA GLN A 499 -6.93 7.72 -23.18
C GLN A 499 -6.58 6.25 -23.40
N ASN A 500 -5.81 5.97 -24.44
CA ASN A 500 -5.44 4.60 -24.79
C ASN A 500 -3.92 4.45 -24.82
N SER A 501 -3.42 3.26 -24.53
CA SER A 501 -2.00 2.99 -24.56
C SER A 501 -1.67 1.60 -25.09
N PHE A 502 -0.54 1.47 -25.75
CA PHE A 502 0.08 0.19 -26.06
C PHE A 502 1.33 0.03 -25.19
N ILE A 503 1.41 -1.05 -24.44
CA ILE A 503 2.38 -1.21 -23.35
C ILE A 503 3.17 -2.50 -23.58
N PRO A 504 4.40 -2.40 -24.15
CA PRO A 504 5.28 -3.54 -24.32
C PRO A 504 6.10 -3.85 -23.06
N ARG A 505 6.50 -5.11 -22.94
CA ARG A 505 7.42 -5.64 -21.94
C ARG A 505 8.27 -6.74 -22.56
N ILE A 506 9.60 -6.64 -22.43
CA ILE A 506 10.53 -7.65 -22.96
C ILE A 506 11.60 -7.91 -21.91
N GLY A 507 11.75 -9.17 -21.51
CA GLY A 507 12.73 -9.59 -20.51
C GLY A 507 13.46 -10.86 -20.94
N LEU A 508 14.76 -10.92 -20.66
CA LEU A 508 15.58 -12.09 -20.90
C LEU A 508 16.22 -12.58 -19.60
N VAL A 509 16.15 -13.86 -19.35
CA VAL A 509 16.85 -14.56 -18.26
C VAL A 509 17.85 -15.52 -18.86
N TYR A 510 19.07 -15.51 -18.33
CA TYR A 510 20.10 -16.49 -18.63
C TYR A 510 20.45 -17.29 -17.37
N ASN A 511 20.26 -18.59 -17.41
CA ASN A 511 20.62 -19.51 -16.33
C ASN A 511 22.14 -19.72 -16.35
N LEU A 512 22.88 -18.89 -15.58
CA LEU A 512 24.34 -18.95 -15.50
C LEU A 512 24.78 -20.28 -14.88
N THR A 513 24.16 -20.64 -13.74
CA THR A 513 24.30 -21.92 -13.06
C THR A 513 22.89 -22.43 -12.66
N PRO A 514 22.73 -23.67 -12.17
CA PRO A 514 21.44 -24.11 -11.65
C PRO A 514 20.84 -23.24 -10.56
N ASP A 515 21.69 -22.51 -9.82
CA ASP A 515 21.29 -21.71 -8.66
C ASP A 515 21.36 -20.21 -8.92
N ILE A 516 22.01 -19.73 -10.00
CA ILE A 516 22.21 -18.31 -10.29
C ILE A 516 21.71 -17.99 -11.70
N ASN A 517 20.81 -17.01 -11.77
CA ASN A 517 20.31 -16.42 -13.01
C ASN A 517 20.73 -14.96 -13.12
N VAL A 518 21.07 -14.53 -14.33
CA VAL A 518 21.19 -13.11 -14.69
C VAL A 518 20.05 -12.73 -15.61
N TYR A 519 19.59 -11.48 -15.53
CA TYR A 519 18.46 -11.03 -16.35
C TYR A 519 18.61 -9.59 -16.79
N GLY A 520 17.88 -9.27 -17.85
CA GLY A 520 17.63 -7.91 -18.29
C GLY A 520 16.16 -7.74 -18.68
N ILE A 521 15.59 -6.57 -18.43
CA ILE A 521 14.22 -6.26 -18.81
C ILE A 521 14.07 -4.81 -19.28
N TYR A 522 13.23 -4.63 -20.28
CA TYR A 522 12.61 -3.37 -20.67
C TYR A 522 11.12 -3.42 -20.42
N VAL A 523 10.57 -2.40 -19.77
CA VAL A 523 9.14 -2.30 -19.49
C VAL A 523 8.66 -0.86 -19.59
N GLN A 524 7.47 -0.67 -20.15
CA GLN A 524 6.77 0.62 -20.18
C GLN A 524 5.65 0.66 -19.15
N GLY A 525 5.35 1.87 -18.68
CA GLY A 525 4.23 2.20 -17.83
C GLY A 525 3.35 3.27 -18.45
N PHE A 526 2.11 3.31 -17.97
CA PHE A 526 1.07 4.22 -18.41
C PHE A 526 0.25 4.66 -17.18
N MET A 527 0.02 5.97 -17.08
CA MET A 527 -0.93 6.57 -16.12
C MET A 527 -1.76 7.62 -16.85
N PRO A 528 -3.10 7.49 -16.86
CA PRO A 528 -3.96 8.48 -17.48
C PRO A 528 -3.95 9.80 -16.71
N GLN A 529 -4.12 10.92 -17.41
CA GLN A 529 -4.43 12.21 -16.81
C GLN A 529 -5.88 12.19 -16.31
N THR A 530 -6.14 12.90 -15.22
CA THR A 530 -7.50 12.92 -14.63
C THR A 530 -8.47 13.71 -15.49
N SER A 531 -9.72 13.25 -15.57
CA SER A 531 -10.77 13.98 -16.30
C SER A 531 -11.00 15.38 -15.74
N SER A 532 -10.89 15.57 -14.43
CA SER A 532 -11.01 16.89 -13.79
C SER A 532 -10.00 17.90 -14.31
N THR A 533 -8.77 17.47 -14.56
CA THR A 533 -7.73 18.31 -15.19
C THR A 533 -8.02 18.53 -16.66
N MET A 534 -8.33 17.45 -17.40
CA MET A 534 -8.52 17.46 -18.85
C MET A 534 -9.71 18.32 -19.32
N VAL A 535 -10.76 18.43 -18.49
CA VAL A 535 -11.98 19.19 -18.85
C VAL A 535 -11.98 20.64 -18.36
N ASN A 536 -10.97 21.05 -17.60
CA ASN A 536 -10.83 22.43 -17.14
C ASN A 536 -10.27 23.30 -18.28
N PRO A 537 -11.03 24.27 -18.79
CA PRO A 537 -10.60 25.10 -19.93
C PRO A 537 -9.40 25.99 -19.59
N ASN A 538 -9.18 26.29 -18.30
CA ASN A 538 -8.10 27.21 -17.87
C ASN A 538 -6.72 26.52 -17.90
N VAL A 539 -6.65 25.20 -17.89
CA VAL A 539 -5.35 24.51 -17.77
C VAL A 539 -4.65 24.28 -19.11
N GLY A 540 -5.32 24.48 -20.25
CA GLY A 540 -4.69 24.44 -21.59
C GLY A 540 -4.57 23.04 -22.22
N GLY A 541 -5.32 22.04 -21.72
CA GLY A 541 -5.39 20.69 -22.36
C GLY A 541 -5.92 20.68 -23.79
N PRO A 542 -6.01 19.53 -24.47
CA PRO A 542 -5.84 18.18 -23.92
C PRO A 542 -4.37 17.79 -23.66
N PHE A 543 -4.16 16.85 -22.73
CA PHE A 543 -2.85 16.35 -22.36
C PHE A 543 -2.71 14.86 -22.65
N ASP A 544 -1.54 14.44 -23.08
CA ASP A 544 -1.18 13.04 -23.20
C ASP A 544 -1.08 12.38 -21.82
N PRO A 545 -1.32 11.07 -21.71
CA PRO A 545 -1.07 10.34 -20.47
C PRO A 545 0.40 10.41 -20.06
N LEU A 546 0.63 10.30 -18.74
CA LEU A 546 1.98 10.09 -18.25
C LEU A 546 2.49 8.73 -18.74
N THR A 547 3.71 8.70 -19.20
CA THR A 547 4.39 7.47 -19.62
C THR A 547 5.64 7.27 -18.78
N SER A 548 5.97 6.01 -18.52
CA SER A 548 7.24 5.66 -17.90
C SER A 548 7.94 4.55 -18.67
N ARG A 549 9.28 4.52 -18.60
CA ARG A 549 10.09 3.45 -19.18
C ARG A 549 11.18 3.06 -18.20
N MET A 550 11.42 1.76 -18.09
CA MET A 550 12.46 1.23 -17.23
C MET A 550 13.32 0.23 -17.98
N TYR A 551 14.61 0.36 -17.76
CA TYR A 551 15.63 -0.66 -18.07
C TYR A 551 16.16 -1.18 -16.75
N GLU A 552 16.21 -2.49 -16.60
CA GLU A 552 16.76 -3.13 -15.40
C GLU A 552 17.60 -4.32 -15.82
N VAL A 553 18.77 -4.46 -15.18
CA VAL A 553 19.62 -5.64 -15.27
C VAL A 553 19.88 -6.14 -13.85
N GLY A 554 19.98 -7.45 -13.67
CA GLY A 554 20.20 -7.97 -12.33
C GLY A 554 20.63 -9.43 -12.32
N ALA A 555 20.91 -9.89 -11.11
CA ALA A 555 21.21 -11.29 -10.82
C ALA A 555 20.36 -11.77 -9.63
N LYS A 556 19.91 -13.01 -9.70
CA LYS A 556 19.17 -13.70 -8.64
C LYS A 556 19.79 -15.04 -8.38
N GLY A 557 19.94 -15.38 -7.13
CA GLY A 557 20.53 -16.66 -6.74
C GLY A 557 19.85 -17.31 -5.54
N ASP A 558 19.89 -18.63 -5.55
CA ASP A 558 19.51 -19.51 -4.44
C ASP A 558 20.77 -20.15 -3.89
N PHE A 559 21.07 -19.92 -2.63
CA PHE A 559 22.29 -20.39 -1.96
C PHE A 559 21.94 -21.32 -0.80
N LEU A 560 22.95 -22.02 -0.28
CA LEU A 560 22.85 -22.86 0.91
C LEU A 560 21.72 -23.92 0.78
N ASN A 561 21.76 -24.71 -0.31
CA ASN A 561 20.71 -25.68 -0.65
C ASN A 561 19.32 -25.03 -0.76
N ARG A 562 19.25 -23.87 -1.42
CA ARG A 562 18.05 -23.06 -1.64
C ARG A 562 17.42 -22.45 -0.38
N LYS A 563 18.10 -22.50 0.77
CA LYS A 563 17.61 -21.91 2.01
C LYS A 563 17.73 -20.38 2.04
N LEU A 564 18.67 -19.83 1.28
CA LEU A 564 18.94 -18.39 1.20
C LEU A 564 18.73 -17.90 -0.23
N GLY A 565 17.95 -16.85 -0.41
CA GLY A 565 17.76 -16.14 -1.67
C GLY A 565 18.46 -14.79 -1.66
N ALA A 566 19.11 -14.42 -2.76
CA ALA A 566 19.67 -13.09 -2.94
C ALA A 566 19.28 -12.53 -4.32
N THR A 567 19.02 -11.23 -4.38
CA THR A 567 18.74 -10.48 -5.60
C THR A 567 19.56 -9.20 -5.61
N VAL A 568 20.19 -8.91 -6.74
CA VAL A 568 20.82 -7.61 -7.03
C VAL A 568 20.20 -7.07 -8.31
N ALA A 569 19.79 -5.80 -8.30
CA ALA A 569 19.21 -5.13 -9.45
C ALA A 569 19.82 -3.75 -9.65
N LEU A 570 20.14 -3.41 -10.89
CA LEU A 570 20.50 -2.07 -11.33
C LEU A 570 19.39 -1.58 -12.27
N TYR A 571 18.86 -0.39 -12.00
CA TYR A 571 17.75 0.13 -12.79
C TYR A 571 17.97 1.57 -13.23
N HIS A 572 17.32 1.90 -14.35
CA HIS A 572 17.13 3.24 -14.87
C HIS A 572 15.66 3.40 -15.26
N LEU A 573 14.98 4.32 -14.58
CA LEU A 573 13.55 4.58 -14.70
C LEU A 573 13.33 6.05 -15.04
N GLU A 574 12.52 6.31 -16.06
CA GLU A 574 12.10 7.65 -16.45
C GLU A 574 10.58 7.76 -16.47
N GLN A 575 10.06 8.90 -16.03
CA GLN A 575 8.67 9.30 -16.20
C GLN A 575 8.61 10.58 -17.03
N ASN A 576 7.74 10.58 -18.03
CA ASN A 576 7.57 11.68 -18.98
C ASN A 576 6.12 12.20 -18.94
N ASN A 577 5.89 13.33 -19.60
CA ASN A 577 4.61 14.01 -19.71
C ASN A 577 4.06 14.47 -18.36
N VAL A 578 4.94 14.78 -17.40
CA VAL A 578 4.54 15.31 -16.11
C VAL A 578 4.01 16.73 -16.32
N LEU A 579 2.78 16.99 -15.83
CA LEU A 579 2.18 18.30 -15.87
C LEU A 579 2.89 19.23 -14.87
N VAL A 580 3.29 20.37 -15.37
CA VAL A 580 3.93 21.44 -14.58
C VAL A 580 3.24 22.77 -14.88
N ASN A 581 3.27 23.71 -13.94
CA ASN A 581 2.75 25.04 -14.19
C ASN A 581 3.53 25.71 -15.35
N ALA A 582 2.81 26.29 -16.30
CA ALA A 582 3.42 26.95 -17.46
C ALA A 582 4.08 28.29 -17.14
N ASN A 583 3.86 28.82 -15.91
CA ASN A 583 4.27 30.16 -15.48
C ASN A 583 3.79 31.26 -16.43
N ASP A 584 2.57 31.11 -16.98
CA ASP A 584 1.95 32.11 -17.86
C ASP A 584 1.40 33.26 -17.00
N PRO A 585 1.94 34.50 -17.15
CA PRO A 585 1.47 35.64 -16.36
C PRO A 585 -0.03 35.98 -16.57
N ASN A 586 -0.58 35.63 -17.74
CA ASN A 586 -1.97 35.91 -18.08
C ASN A 586 -2.92 34.78 -17.67
N ASN A 587 -2.38 33.58 -17.38
CA ASN A 587 -3.13 32.41 -16.94
C ASN A 587 -2.32 31.56 -15.95
N PRO A 588 -2.37 31.88 -14.64
CA PRO A 588 -1.60 31.18 -13.61
C PRO A 588 -1.98 29.68 -13.45
N GLU A 589 -3.16 29.27 -13.93
CA GLU A 589 -3.61 27.86 -13.88
C GLU A 589 -3.10 27.01 -15.05
N ARG A 590 -2.50 27.64 -16.07
CA ARG A 590 -2.03 26.95 -17.28
C ARG A 590 -0.97 25.92 -16.94
N LEU A 591 -1.18 24.70 -17.46
CA LEU A 591 -0.26 23.57 -17.33
C LEU A 591 0.40 23.27 -18.69
N GLU A 592 1.58 22.67 -18.61
CA GLU A 592 2.32 22.14 -19.77
C GLU A 592 2.91 20.77 -19.47
N GLN A 593 3.01 19.92 -20.49
CA GLN A 593 3.63 18.60 -20.41
C GLN A 593 5.13 18.65 -20.69
N ARG A 594 5.87 19.37 -19.87
CA ARG A 594 7.33 19.50 -19.96
C ARG A 594 8.08 18.75 -18.88
N GLY A 595 7.38 18.31 -17.83
CA GLY A 595 8.00 17.67 -16.69
C GLY A 595 8.56 16.30 -17.07
N GLN A 596 9.76 16.02 -16.59
CA GLN A 596 10.39 14.71 -16.67
C GLN A 596 11.08 14.41 -15.33
N GLU A 597 10.98 13.17 -14.90
CA GLU A 597 11.62 12.66 -13.69
C GLU A 597 12.41 11.40 -14.01
N ARG A 598 13.55 11.21 -13.34
CA ARG A 598 14.41 10.06 -13.53
C ARG A 598 14.86 9.48 -12.21
N GLY A 599 14.69 8.16 -12.05
CA GLY A 599 15.25 7.36 -10.96
C GLY A 599 16.30 6.38 -11.49
N ARG A 600 17.44 6.27 -10.82
CA ARG A 600 18.45 5.23 -11.08
C ARG A 600 19.04 4.73 -9.79
N GLY A 601 19.43 3.47 -9.76
CA GLY A 601 19.96 2.93 -8.50
C GLY A 601 20.38 1.49 -8.56
N VAL A 602 20.87 1.04 -7.41
CA VAL A 602 21.25 -0.34 -7.13
C VAL A 602 20.46 -0.81 -5.93
N GLU A 603 19.90 -1.99 -6.02
CA GLU A 603 19.12 -2.62 -4.95
C GLU A 603 19.66 -4.02 -4.66
N VAL A 604 19.71 -4.37 -3.38
CA VAL A 604 20.10 -5.70 -2.91
C VAL A 604 19.08 -6.18 -1.90
N ASP A 605 18.57 -7.39 -2.07
CA ASP A 605 17.72 -8.09 -1.10
C ASP A 605 18.31 -9.47 -0.81
N VAL A 606 18.40 -9.83 0.47
CA VAL A 606 18.88 -11.16 0.95
C VAL A 606 17.91 -11.67 2.01
N ASN A 607 17.26 -12.80 1.75
CA ASN A 607 16.25 -13.35 2.63
C ASN A 607 16.36 -14.87 2.74
N GLY A 608 16.24 -15.41 3.97
CA GLY A 608 16.19 -16.84 4.19
C GLY A 608 16.91 -17.31 5.43
N ARG A 609 17.51 -18.49 5.35
CA ARG A 609 18.29 -19.10 6.44
C ARG A 609 19.73 -19.32 6.01
N ILE A 610 20.67 -18.85 6.84
CA ILE A 610 22.10 -19.12 6.69
C ILE A 610 22.42 -20.50 7.28
N LEU A 611 21.87 -20.76 8.45
CA LEU A 611 21.89 -22.07 9.13
C LEU A 611 20.43 -22.46 9.44
N ASP A 612 20.19 -23.69 9.80
CA ASP A 612 18.83 -24.13 10.15
C ASP A 612 18.22 -23.32 11.31
N ASN A 613 19.07 -22.83 12.20
CA ASN A 613 18.72 -22.04 13.37
C ASN A 613 19.04 -20.53 13.24
N LEU A 614 19.58 -20.08 12.10
CA LEU A 614 19.95 -18.68 11.85
C LEU A 614 19.24 -18.16 10.60
N SER A 615 18.26 -17.29 10.81
CA SER A 615 17.50 -16.62 9.75
C SER A 615 17.97 -15.18 9.55
N ILE A 616 17.94 -14.70 8.32
CA ILE A 616 18.31 -13.34 7.95
C ILE A 616 17.30 -12.74 6.95
N SER A 617 17.00 -11.45 7.14
CA SER A 617 16.40 -10.57 6.14
C SER A 617 17.25 -9.31 6.10
N ALA A 618 17.82 -9.00 4.93
CA ALA A 618 18.64 -7.82 4.72
C ALA A 618 18.32 -7.19 3.40
N ASN A 619 18.31 -5.86 3.37
CA ASN A 619 18.14 -5.09 2.14
C ASN A 619 19.00 -3.83 2.17
N TYR A 620 19.39 -3.37 0.98
CA TYR A 620 20.11 -2.13 0.78
C TYR A 620 19.71 -1.50 -0.55
N THR A 621 19.64 -0.18 -0.57
CA THR A 621 19.38 0.61 -1.77
C THR A 621 20.29 1.81 -1.80
N PHE A 622 20.93 2.02 -2.96
CA PHE A 622 21.43 3.31 -3.39
C PHE A 622 20.57 3.79 -4.56
N SER A 623 19.95 4.98 -4.43
CA SER A 623 19.02 5.51 -5.42
C SER A 623 19.20 7.01 -5.58
N GLU A 624 19.14 7.47 -6.82
CA GLU A 624 19.08 8.90 -7.14
C GLU A 624 17.84 9.15 -7.99
N THR A 625 16.85 9.85 -7.41
CA THR A 625 15.65 10.24 -8.14
C THR A 625 15.58 11.76 -8.22
N VAL A 626 15.57 12.28 -9.44
CA VAL A 626 15.69 13.71 -9.75
C VAL A 626 14.61 14.16 -10.72
N ILE A 627 14.23 15.42 -10.61
CA ILE A 627 13.45 16.13 -11.61
C ILE A 627 14.43 16.57 -12.71
N THR A 628 14.31 15.99 -13.91
CA THR A 628 15.24 16.30 -15.02
C THR A 628 14.75 17.43 -15.88
N ARG A 629 13.44 17.66 -15.93
CA ARG A 629 12.81 18.82 -16.60
C ARG A 629 11.68 19.37 -15.75
N SER A 630 11.63 20.70 -15.66
CA SER A 630 10.53 21.45 -15.00
C SER A 630 10.35 22.79 -15.72
N ALA A 631 9.16 23.38 -15.60
CA ALA A 631 8.91 24.75 -16.01
C ALA A 631 9.72 25.75 -15.18
N ASP A 632 9.91 25.45 -13.90
CA ASP A 632 10.81 26.21 -13.02
C ASP A 632 12.24 25.67 -13.15
N PRO A 633 13.20 26.47 -13.71
CA PRO A 633 14.58 26.05 -13.84
C PRO A 633 15.27 25.68 -12.53
N LYS A 634 14.81 26.24 -11.40
CA LYS A 634 15.34 25.92 -10.07
C LYS A 634 15.02 24.49 -9.64
N MET A 635 13.97 23.89 -10.20
CA MET A 635 13.56 22.53 -9.88
C MET A 635 14.35 21.48 -10.69
N ALA A 636 14.88 21.84 -11.85
CA ALA A 636 15.67 20.92 -12.66
C ALA A 636 16.98 20.53 -11.95
N GLY A 637 17.27 19.21 -11.93
CA GLY A 637 18.41 18.65 -11.21
C GLY A 637 18.18 18.38 -9.72
N ARG A 638 17.05 18.80 -9.14
CA ARG A 638 16.74 18.57 -7.73
C ARG A 638 16.32 17.13 -7.47
N LEU A 639 16.71 16.62 -6.29
CA LEU A 639 16.19 15.33 -5.78
C LEU A 639 14.69 15.44 -5.50
N LYS A 640 13.97 14.37 -5.76
CA LYS A 640 12.54 14.28 -5.41
C LYS A 640 12.33 14.22 -3.90
N GLU A 641 11.13 14.63 -3.49
CA GLU A 641 10.69 14.66 -2.11
C GLU A 641 10.56 13.24 -1.54
N ASN A 642 10.94 13.08 -0.27
CA ASN A 642 10.94 11.81 0.45
C ASN A 642 11.65 10.66 -0.28
N ALA A 643 12.59 10.95 -1.16
CA ALA A 643 13.42 10.01 -1.90
C ALA A 643 14.86 9.98 -1.33
N PRO A 644 15.16 9.10 -0.35
CA PRO A 644 16.49 9.02 0.23
C PRO A 644 17.49 8.44 -0.78
N ARG A 645 18.74 8.93 -0.75
CA ARG A 645 19.80 8.35 -1.60
C ARG A 645 20.23 6.97 -1.16
N GLN A 646 20.23 6.72 0.16
CA GLN A 646 20.56 5.41 0.69
C GLN A 646 19.57 5.03 1.80
N GLN A 647 19.20 3.77 1.80
CA GLN A 647 18.39 3.17 2.84
C GLN A 647 18.69 1.68 2.94
N GLY A 648 18.40 1.09 4.08
CA GLY A 648 18.56 -0.34 4.26
C GLY A 648 17.96 -0.84 5.55
N GLY A 649 17.78 -2.14 5.61
CA GLY A 649 17.28 -2.87 6.76
C GLY A 649 18.02 -4.17 6.97
N LEU A 650 18.14 -4.58 8.22
CA LEU A 650 18.71 -5.85 8.64
C LEU A 650 17.88 -6.43 9.76
N TRP A 651 17.58 -7.73 9.69
CA TRP A 651 17.00 -8.50 10.77
C TRP A 651 17.63 -9.88 10.80
N VAL A 652 18.20 -10.25 11.94
CA VAL A 652 18.84 -11.56 12.16
C VAL A 652 18.19 -12.21 13.36
N LYS A 653 17.75 -13.46 13.20
CA LYS A 653 17.14 -14.27 14.26
C LYS A 653 17.91 -15.57 14.44
N TYR A 654 18.30 -15.86 15.67
CA TYR A 654 18.89 -17.14 16.09
C TYR A 654 17.90 -17.89 16.99
N ALA A 655 17.70 -19.18 16.74
CA ALA A 655 16.83 -20.05 17.54
C ALA A 655 17.64 -21.20 18.13
N PHE A 656 17.66 -21.34 19.47
CA PHE A 656 18.32 -22.43 20.16
C PHE A 656 17.51 -23.71 20.02
N ARG A 657 18.04 -24.71 19.31
CA ARG A 657 17.33 -25.96 19.00
C ARG A 657 17.69 -27.10 19.93
N ASN A 658 18.83 -27.00 20.62
CA ASN A 658 19.40 -28.05 21.45
C ASN A 658 19.87 -27.49 22.81
N GLY A 659 20.12 -28.37 23.76
CA GLY A 659 20.64 -28.04 25.09
C GLY A 659 19.62 -27.40 26.03
N GLN A 660 20.10 -26.78 27.10
CA GLN A 660 19.25 -26.16 28.14
C GLN A 660 18.47 -24.94 27.65
N LEU A 661 18.93 -24.30 26.57
CA LEU A 661 18.29 -23.15 25.96
C LEU A 661 17.30 -23.52 24.82
N LYS A 662 17.01 -24.82 24.64
CA LYS A 662 16.07 -25.26 23.62
C LYS A 662 14.74 -24.53 23.74
N GLY A 663 14.26 -24.00 22.60
CA GLY A 663 13.02 -23.21 22.51
C GLY A 663 13.23 -21.70 22.68
N LEU A 664 14.36 -21.25 23.23
CA LEU A 664 14.69 -19.84 23.23
C LEU A 664 15.12 -19.37 21.83
N GLY A 665 14.88 -18.11 21.55
CA GLY A 665 15.36 -17.41 20.35
C GLY A 665 15.65 -15.96 20.66
N ALA A 666 16.60 -15.40 19.95
CA ALA A 666 16.90 -13.97 20.02
C ALA A 666 17.00 -13.40 18.60
N ALA A 667 16.56 -12.17 18.44
CA ALA A 667 16.74 -11.46 17.19
C ALA A 667 17.18 -10.02 17.45
N ALA A 668 17.95 -9.49 16.51
CA ALA A 668 18.35 -8.10 16.49
C ALA A 668 18.41 -7.60 15.05
N GLY A 669 18.21 -6.30 14.90
CA GLY A 669 18.27 -5.66 13.59
C GLY A 669 17.97 -4.18 13.69
N GLY A 670 17.64 -3.59 12.54
CA GLY A 670 17.32 -2.18 12.45
C GLY A 670 17.16 -1.73 11.02
N SER A 671 16.94 -0.45 10.85
CA SER A 671 16.88 0.18 9.54
C SER A 671 17.48 1.57 9.57
N PHE A 672 17.96 2.03 8.44
CA PHE A 672 18.46 3.39 8.28
C PHE A 672 17.94 4.01 6.97
N VAL A 673 17.83 5.33 6.99
CA VAL A 673 17.45 6.15 5.85
C VAL A 673 18.33 7.39 5.89
N THR A 674 18.91 7.79 4.76
CA THR A 674 19.69 9.02 4.68
C THR A 674 18.77 10.24 4.56
N GLN A 675 19.36 11.42 4.68
CA GLN A 675 18.72 12.71 4.52
C GLN A 675 17.82 12.77 3.27
N ARG A 676 16.65 13.43 3.39
CA ARG A 676 15.65 13.56 2.34
C ARG A 676 15.11 14.97 2.27
N ARG A 677 14.76 15.40 1.08
CA ARG A 677 14.05 16.66 0.86
C ARG A 677 12.56 16.52 1.19
N THR A 678 11.95 17.65 1.54
CA THR A 678 10.49 17.84 1.55
C THR A 678 10.05 18.64 0.33
N PHE A 679 8.79 19.00 0.23
CA PHE A 679 8.32 19.98 -0.78
C PHE A 679 8.81 21.41 -0.50
N SER A 680 9.19 21.71 0.73
CA SER A 680 9.85 22.99 1.05
C SER A 680 11.23 23.05 0.38
N GLU A 681 11.61 24.22 -0.11
CA GLU A 681 12.91 24.42 -0.74
C GLU A 681 14.08 24.33 0.26
N ILE A 682 13.81 24.66 1.53
CA ILE A 682 14.82 24.81 2.58
C ILE A 682 14.76 23.71 3.64
N LEU A 683 13.65 22.95 3.73
CA LEU A 683 13.48 21.93 4.77
C LEU A 683 13.90 20.56 4.26
N GLU A 684 14.90 19.98 4.90
CA GLU A 684 15.34 18.61 4.72
C GLU A 684 15.12 17.79 5.98
N LEU A 685 14.64 16.57 5.84
CA LEU A 685 14.54 15.63 6.94
C LEU A 685 15.88 14.95 7.15
N PRO A 686 16.46 14.97 8.37
CA PRO A 686 17.73 14.36 8.65
C PRO A 686 17.68 12.84 8.44
N GLY A 687 18.82 12.25 8.14
CA GLY A 687 18.99 10.82 8.15
C GLY A 687 18.86 10.23 9.55
N TYR A 688 18.44 8.99 9.64
CA TYR A 688 18.34 8.26 10.91
C TYR A 688 18.72 6.79 10.76
N ALA A 689 19.08 6.19 11.90
CA ALA A 689 19.16 4.75 12.08
C ALA A 689 18.44 4.37 13.37
N VAL A 690 17.61 3.33 13.31
CA VAL A 690 16.91 2.76 14.46
C VAL A 690 17.29 1.29 14.63
N ALA A 691 17.51 0.88 15.88
CA ALA A 691 17.82 -0.48 16.25
C ALA A 691 16.64 -1.13 16.98
N ASN A 692 16.41 -2.41 16.71
CA ASN A 692 15.33 -3.20 17.28
C ASN A 692 15.90 -4.54 17.77
N ALA A 693 15.27 -5.15 18.78
CA ALA A 693 15.59 -6.50 19.23
C ALA A 693 14.34 -7.26 19.64
N ALA A 694 14.43 -8.56 19.66
CA ALA A 694 13.37 -9.42 20.16
C ALA A 694 13.91 -10.66 20.85
N LEU A 695 13.15 -11.15 21.84
CA LEU A 695 13.34 -12.42 22.48
C LEU A 695 12.12 -13.30 22.26
N TYR A 696 12.35 -14.58 22.03
CA TYR A 696 11.30 -15.57 21.79
C TYR A 696 11.48 -16.75 22.74
N TYR A 697 10.36 -17.35 23.11
CA TYR A 697 10.38 -18.65 23.76
C TYR A 697 9.27 -19.52 23.19
N HIS A 698 9.65 -20.68 22.67
CA HIS A 698 8.74 -21.66 22.10
C HIS A 698 8.69 -22.90 22.98
N PHE A 699 7.53 -23.15 23.54
CA PHE A 699 7.29 -24.28 24.43
C PHE A 699 5.99 -24.99 24.02
N ASP A 700 6.11 -26.23 23.52
CA ASP A 700 4.98 -27.04 23.04
C ASP A 700 4.09 -26.25 22.07
N LYS A 701 2.88 -25.93 22.46
CA LYS A 701 1.88 -25.17 21.68
C LYS A 701 1.92 -23.67 21.89
N ILE A 702 2.79 -23.19 22.76
CA ILE A 702 2.90 -21.78 23.13
C ILE A 702 4.15 -21.17 22.53
N GLN A 703 3.99 -19.99 21.95
CA GLN A 703 5.10 -19.13 21.56
C GLN A 703 4.95 -17.77 22.27
N LEU A 704 5.97 -17.37 23.00
CA LEU A 704 6.11 -16.04 23.58
C LEU A 704 7.05 -15.22 22.72
N ALA A 705 6.78 -13.93 22.58
CA ALA A 705 7.66 -12.98 21.92
C ALA A 705 7.65 -11.66 22.68
N VAL A 706 8.80 -11.06 22.88
CA VAL A 706 8.97 -9.71 23.42
C VAL A 706 9.83 -8.93 22.42
N ASN A 707 9.27 -7.89 21.84
CA ASN A 707 9.95 -7.03 20.87
C ASN A 707 10.18 -5.65 21.48
N ILE A 708 11.36 -5.10 21.28
CA ILE A 708 11.75 -3.74 21.65
C ILE A 708 12.12 -3.02 20.36
N ASN A 709 11.32 -2.02 19.98
CA ASN A 709 11.57 -1.19 18.82
C ASN A 709 12.23 0.12 19.23
N ASN A 710 13.10 0.65 18.37
CA ASN A 710 13.85 1.88 18.60
C ASN A 710 14.55 1.88 19.98
N ILE A 711 15.39 0.88 20.23
CA ILE A 711 16.04 0.62 21.54
C ILE A 711 16.77 1.86 22.06
N LEU A 712 17.41 2.62 21.15
CA LEU A 712 18.19 3.81 21.48
C LEU A 712 17.34 5.06 21.69
N ASP A 713 16.02 4.95 21.60
CA ASP A 713 15.05 6.05 21.71
C ASP A 713 15.36 7.24 20.78
N LYS A 714 15.80 6.93 19.57
CA LYS A 714 16.20 7.94 18.58
C LYS A 714 14.98 8.66 18.05
N THR A 715 14.92 9.99 18.24
CA THR A 715 13.95 10.84 17.52
C THR A 715 14.26 10.82 16.03
N HIS A 716 13.28 10.52 15.23
CA HIS A 716 13.42 10.43 13.77
C HIS A 716 12.12 10.79 13.04
N TRP A 717 12.22 11.07 11.75
CA TRP A 717 11.12 11.50 10.92
C TRP A 717 10.87 10.46 9.82
N ILE A 718 9.68 9.87 9.78
CA ILE A 718 9.33 8.85 8.76
C ILE A 718 9.05 9.47 7.40
N GLY A 719 8.52 10.71 7.35
CA GLY A 719 8.24 11.47 6.15
C GLY A 719 7.79 12.88 6.48
N GLY A 720 7.49 13.67 5.46
CA GLY A 720 7.00 15.04 5.64
C GLY A 720 6.74 15.73 4.32
N TYR A 721 5.82 16.69 4.35
CA TYR A 721 5.50 17.56 3.20
C TYR A 721 6.27 18.87 3.25
N ASP A 722 6.12 19.59 4.36
CA ASP A 722 6.73 20.88 4.63
C ASP A 722 6.80 21.11 6.15
N TYR A 723 7.18 22.30 6.59
CA TYR A 723 7.31 22.66 8.01
C TYR A 723 5.99 22.61 8.81
N ASN A 724 4.83 22.51 8.15
CA ASN A 724 3.53 22.36 8.81
C ASN A 724 3.07 20.91 8.94
N ARG A 725 3.67 19.98 8.18
CA ARG A 725 3.15 18.62 8.01
C ARG A 725 4.27 17.59 8.05
N LEU A 726 4.82 17.36 9.24
CA LEU A 726 5.89 16.44 9.51
C LEU A 726 5.38 15.20 10.28
N PHE A 727 5.94 14.04 9.99
CA PHE A 727 5.55 12.77 10.60
C PHE A 727 6.73 12.18 11.38
N PRO A 728 6.76 12.35 12.72
CA PRO A 728 7.76 11.72 13.55
C PRO A 728 7.52 10.21 13.63
N GLY A 729 8.58 9.44 13.71
CA GLY A 729 8.56 8.03 14.02
C GLY A 729 8.33 7.76 15.51
N ALA A 730 7.90 6.53 15.83
CA ALA A 730 7.62 6.15 17.21
C ALA A 730 8.92 6.17 18.06
N PRO A 731 8.86 6.68 19.31
CA PRO A 731 9.94 6.53 20.28
C PRO A 731 10.10 5.05 20.66
N ARG A 732 11.05 4.74 21.56
CA ARG A 732 11.22 3.38 22.07
C ARG A 732 9.90 2.84 22.59
N ASN A 733 9.56 1.62 22.13
CA ASN A 733 8.35 0.93 22.53
C ASN A 733 8.59 -0.57 22.66
N ILE A 734 7.80 -1.19 23.51
CA ILE A 734 7.89 -2.62 23.83
C ILE A 734 6.55 -3.25 23.55
N GLN A 735 6.58 -4.46 23.00
CA GLN A 735 5.41 -5.29 22.78
C GLN A 735 5.69 -6.73 23.20
N ALA A 736 4.81 -7.29 24.02
CA ALA A 736 4.83 -8.71 24.41
C ALA A 736 3.64 -9.41 23.76
N THR A 737 3.86 -10.60 23.21
CA THR A 737 2.83 -11.39 22.51
C THR A 737 2.92 -12.85 22.93
N ILE A 738 1.77 -13.47 23.14
CA ILE A 738 1.59 -14.91 23.30
C ILE A 738 0.80 -15.45 22.11
N TYR A 739 1.29 -16.53 21.51
CA TYR A 739 0.54 -17.34 20.54
C TYR A 739 0.31 -18.73 21.13
N TYR A 740 -0.92 -19.24 20.93
CA TYR A 740 -1.31 -20.59 21.28
C TYR A 740 -1.82 -21.32 20.05
N THR A 741 -1.23 -22.48 19.72
CA THR A 741 -1.56 -23.27 18.53
C THR A 741 -2.14 -24.62 18.94
N LEU A 742 -3.36 -24.94 18.42
CA LEU A 742 -4.08 -26.21 18.59
C LEU A 742 -4.03 -27.03 17.31
#